data_612721681a0472730ac9cfae51b520db
#
_entry.id   612721681a0472730ac9cfae51b520db
#
_cell.length_a   1.000
_cell.length_b   1.000
_cell.length_c   1.000
_cell.angle_alpha   90.00
_cell.angle_beta   90.00
_cell.angle_gamma   90.00
#
_symmetry.space_group_name_H-M   'P 1'
#
loop_
_entity.id
_entity.type
_entity.pdbx_description
1 polymer ?
#
loop_
_entity_poly.entity_id
_entity_poly.type
_entity_poly.pdbx_seq_one_letter_code
_entity_poly.pdbx_strand_id
1 'polypeptide(L)'
;MSHTFSVTGWPRCSQHFTGEVKQLTTVVRDTLEDAVSRGSAACPLGYFPCGNITKCLPQQLHCNGEDDCGNHADEDNCVAGAVPAECTCQGLEVSCDAAQLRAVPLVPSNITMMSLQKNLLRKLYADVFRKYQGLKNLYLQDNKIRAVSKHAFKGLYNLTKLYLSNNKITNLKPHVFEDLHKLEWLIIENNRINRISPSTFYGLKSLILLEMMNNSLAHLPDKPLCQYMPRLNWLDLEGNHIHHLRNVTFISCSSLTVLVMRQNKIRSLNENSFSSLQMLDELDLASNEIESLPAYVFKDLKELSQLNLSYNPIKKIQMDQFDFLTKLKSLSLEGIEIANIQRRMFIPLRNLSHIYFKKFQYCGYAPHVRSCKPNTDGISSLENLLASIIQRVFVWVVSAITCFGNIFVICMRPYIRSENKLHGISIMSLCCADCLMGIYLFVIGAFDLKYRGEYNKHAQLWMDSIHCQLVGSLAILSTEVSVLLLTYLTLEKYICIVYPFRCLKPRKCRTISILVLIWIIGFVVAFIPLSNKEFFRNYYGTNGVCFPLHSEQSESSGSQIYSVVIFLGVNLAAFLIIVFSYGSMFYSVHQTAIMATEIQNHIKKEMTLAKRFFFIVFTDALCWIPIFILKLLSLLQVEIPGTITSWVVIFILPINSALNPLLYTLTTRPFKEMIHQFWYNYRQRRSKRGKGSQKAYGPSFIWVEMWPTHEITPKLTNPVLCTDSSEASVTTQSTRLNSYT
;
A
#
# COMPACT_ATOMS: atom_id res chain seq x y z
N MET A 1 -3.63 7.44 21.55
CA MET A 1 -2.90 8.20 20.52
C MET A 1 -3.68 8.01 19.24
N SER A 2 -4.40 9.04 18.85
CA SER A 2 -5.30 9.05 17.69
C SER A 2 -4.49 9.32 16.44
N HIS A 3 -4.27 8.29 15.63
CA HIS A 3 -3.79 8.47 14.25
C HIS A 3 -4.99 8.62 13.34
N THR A 4 -5.27 9.85 12.95
CA THR A 4 -6.12 10.18 11.82
C THR A 4 -5.42 9.73 10.53
N PHE A 5 -5.83 8.58 10.00
CA PHE A 5 -5.53 8.22 8.61
C PHE A 5 -6.40 9.10 7.70
N SER A 6 -5.76 10.04 7.03
CA SER A 6 -6.32 10.75 5.90
C SER A 6 -6.47 9.76 4.74
N VAL A 7 -7.64 9.18 4.61
CA VAL A 7 -8.06 8.50 3.39
C VAL A 7 -8.22 9.61 2.34
N THR A 8 -7.34 9.63 1.35
CA THR A 8 -7.51 10.46 0.15
C THR A 8 -8.76 9.98 -0.57
N GLY A 9 -9.88 10.58 -0.16
CA GLY A 9 -11.17 10.35 -0.77
C GLY A 9 -11.17 10.81 -2.23
N TRP A 10 -12.06 10.22 -2.98
CA TRP A 10 -12.49 10.68 -4.28
C TRP A 10 -12.64 12.20 -4.27
N PRO A 11 -12.21 12.93 -5.32
CA PRO A 11 -12.41 14.35 -5.35
C PRO A 11 -13.91 14.64 -5.29
N ARG A 12 -14.36 15.34 -4.27
CA ARG A 12 -15.72 15.86 -4.17
C ARG A 12 -15.92 16.76 -5.39
N CYS A 13 -16.78 16.36 -6.31
CA CYS A 13 -17.22 17.19 -7.42
C CYS A 13 -18.18 18.27 -6.89
N SER A 14 -17.64 19.32 -6.28
CA SER A 14 -18.40 20.51 -5.87
C SER A 14 -18.29 21.68 -6.86
N GLN A 15 -17.73 21.49 -8.06
CA GLN A 15 -17.42 22.60 -8.97
C GLN A 15 -18.09 22.58 -10.36
N HIS A 16 -19.05 21.70 -10.65
CA HIS A 16 -19.63 21.67 -12.01
C HIS A 16 -21.17 21.84 -12.12
N PHE A 17 -21.81 22.45 -11.14
CA PHE A 17 -23.28 22.70 -11.24
C PHE A 17 -23.68 24.18 -11.38
N THR A 18 -22.77 25.09 -11.71
CA THR A 18 -23.14 26.52 -11.93
C THR A 18 -23.58 26.85 -13.37
N GLY A 19 -23.50 25.90 -14.31
CA GLY A 19 -23.77 26.15 -15.74
C GLY A 19 -25.20 25.82 -16.22
N GLU A 20 -25.89 24.87 -15.64
CA GLU A 20 -27.17 24.37 -16.17
C GLU A 20 -28.43 24.89 -15.48
N VAL A 21 -28.33 25.57 -14.37
CA VAL A 21 -29.51 26.13 -13.66
C VAL A 21 -30.12 27.34 -14.38
N LYS A 22 -29.42 27.95 -15.33
CA LYS A 22 -29.95 29.10 -16.09
C LYS A 22 -30.93 28.75 -17.20
N GLN A 23 -30.98 27.50 -17.67
CA GLN A 23 -31.91 27.10 -18.74
C GLN A 23 -33.25 26.55 -18.23
N LEU A 24 -33.35 26.15 -16.96
CA LEU A 24 -34.60 25.65 -16.38
C LEU A 24 -35.55 26.72 -15.86
N THR A 25 -35.08 27.97 -15.74
CA THR A 25 -35.87 29.10 -15.29
C THR A 25 -36.80 29.71 -16.40
N THR A 26 -36.55 29.36 -17.66
CA THR A 26 -37.34 29.89 -18.79
C THR A 26 -38.59 29.06 -19.10
N VAL A 27 -38.63 27.76 -18.76
CA VAL A 27 -39.76 26.88 -19.05
C VAL A 27 -40.90 27.00 -18.01
N VAL A 28 -40.61 27.54 -16.82
CA VAL A 28 -41.62 27.70 -15.75
C VAL A 28 -42.45 29.00 -15.93
N ARG A 29 -42.05 29.89 -16.85
CA ARG A 29 -42.76 31.15 -17.07
C ARG A 29 -44.03 31.01 -17.87
N ASP A 30 -44.11 30.01 -18.76
CA ASP A 30 -45.27 29.85 -19.70
C ASP A 30 -46.44 29.07 -19.12
N THR A 31 -46.29 28.41 -17.93
CA THR A 31 -47.40 27.68 -17.29
C THR A 31 -48.13 28.49 -16.20
N LEU A 32 -47.69 29.73 -15.90
CA LEU A 32 -48.36 30.60 -14.92
C LEU A 32 -49.48 31.45 -15.48
N GLU A 33 -49.57 31.65 -16.80
CA GLU A 33 -50.61 32.44 -17.40
C GLU A 33 -51.97 31.72 -17.56
N ASP A 34 -51.93 30.36 -17.54
CA ASP A 34 -53.17 29.55 -17.67
C ASP A 34 -53.95 29.35 -16.35
N ALA A 35 -53.36 29.71 -15.19
CA ALA A 35 -54.03 29.52 -13.89
C ALA A 35 -54.89 30.73 -13.45
N VAL A 36 -54.80 31.83 -14.17
CA VAL A 36 -55.53 33.09 -13.81
C VAL A 36 -56.99 33.12 -14.29
N SER A 37 -57.41 32.14 -15.10
CA SER A 37 -58.79 32.16 -15.73
C SER A 37 -59.85 31.37 -14.96
N ARG A 38 -59.57 30.80 -13.77
CA ARG A 38 -60.62 30.15 -12.97
C ARG A 38 -60.64 30.76 -11.56
N GLY A 39 -61.68 31.57 -11.34
CA GLY A 39 -61.96 32.30 -10.11
C GLY A 39 -61.88 31.48 -8.83
N SER A 40 -60.70 31.48 -8.19
CA SER A 40 -60.53 31.06 -6.83
C SER A 40 -60.08 32.27 -6.01
N ALA A 41 -60.86 32.55 -4.95
CA ALA A 41 -60.73 33.75 -4.11
C ALA A 41 -59.53 33.77 -3.15
N ALA A 42 -58.37 33.19 -3.51
CA ALA A 42 -57.19 33.19 -2.71
C ALA A 42 -55.91 33.30 -3.58
N CYS A 43 -54.93 34.07 -3.13
CA CYS A 43 -53.64 34.16 -3.80
C CYS A 43 -52.92 32.80 -3.87
N PRO A 44 -52.11 32.57 -4.93
CA PRO A 44 -51.28 31.38 -5.06
C PRO A 44 -50.39 31.17 -3.84
N LEU A 45 -50.03 29.92 -3.57
CA LEU A 45 -49.14 29.56 -2.47
C LEU A 45 -47.79 30.31 -2.56
N GLY A 46 -47.43 31.05 -1.50
CA GLY A 46 -46.22 31.89 -1.46
C GLY A 46 -46.44 33.33 -1.95
N TYR A 47 -47.70 33.73 -2.17
CA TYR A 47 -48.11 35.09 -2.46
C TYR A 47 -49.10 35.58 -1.38
N PHE A 48 -49.11 36.91 -1.13
CA PHE A 48 -50.05 37.56 -0.22
C PHE A 48 -50.91 38.55 -0.97
N PRO A 49 -52.16 38.81 -0.49
CA PRO A 49 -53.06 39.78 -1.13
C PRO A 49 -52.75 41.20 -0.69
N CYS A 50 -52.74 42.19 -1.61
CA CYS A 50 -52.61 43.60 -1.32
C CYS A 50 -53.91 44.22 -0.83
N GLY A 51 -54.48 43.75 0.28
CA GLY A 51 -55.72 44.31 0.88
C GLY A 51 -56.98 43.97 0.12
N ASN A 52 -56.94 43.77 -1.18
CA ASN A 52 -58.04 43.28 -2.00
C ASN A 52 -57.52 42.13 -2.88
N ILE A 53 -58.33 41.09 -3.11
CA ILE A 53 -57.96 39.80 -3.72
C ILE A 53 -57.49 39.94 -5.19
N THR A 54 -57.52 41.12 -5.75
CA THR A 54 -57.17 41.40 -7.15
C THR A 54 -55.69 41.51 -7.47
N LYS A 55 -54.81 41.79 -6.47
CA LYS A 55 -53.40 41.88 -6.63
C LYS A 55 -52.69 41.01 -5.59
N CYS A 56 -51.97 39.99 -6.04
CA CYS A 56 -51.16 39.12 -5.19
C CYS A 56 -49.69 39.40 -5.45
N LEU A 57 -48.94 39.74 -4.42
CA LEU A 57 -47.48 39.92 -4.48
C LEU A 57 -46.74 38.76 -3.83
N PRO A 58 -45.54 38.45 -4.28
CA PRO A 58 -44.69 37.47 -3.63
C PRO A 58 -44.50 37.82 -2.16
N GLN A 59 -44.50 36.82 -1.28
CA GLN A 59 -44.34 36.98 0.18
C GLN A 59 -43.02 37.74 0.56
N GLN A 60 -42.08 37.81 -0.35
CA GLN A 60 -40.79 38.52 -0.19
C GLN A 60 -40.97 40.06 -0.12
N LEU A 61 -42.05 40.58 -0.70
CA LEU A 61 -42.38 41.99 -0.73
C LEU A 61 -43.25 42.42 0.44
N HIS A 62 -43.67 41.50 1.31
CA HIS A 62 -44.41 41.81 2.53
C HIS A 62 -43.44 42.20 3.64
N CYS A 63 -43.59 43.41 4.16
CA CYS A 63 -42.74 44.01 5.20
C CYS A 63 -41.27 44.24 4.74
N ASN A 64 -41.03 44.71 3.54
CA ASN A 64 -39.71 45.02 3.00
C ASN A 64 -39.29 46.51 3.19
N GLY A 65 -40.18 47.32 3.72
CA GLY A 65 -39.98 48.76 3.93
C GLY A 65 -40.33 49.64 2.73
N GLU A 66 -40.85 49.04 1.62
CA GLU A 66 -41.27 49.74 0.41
C GLU A 66 -42.77 49.39 0.13
N ASP A 67 -43.59 50.36 -0.28
CA ASP A 67 -44.98 50.12 -0.60
C ASP A 67 -45.12 49.53 -2.02
N ASP A 68 -45.00 48.21 -2.13
CA ASP A 68 -45.15 47.47 -3.39
C ASP A 68 -46.62 47.24 -3.75
N CYS A 69 -47.50 47.32 -2.79
CA CYS A 69 -48.96 47.18 -3.00
C CYS A 69 -49.58 48.50 -3.55
N GLY A 70 -49.01 49.65 -3.25
CA GLY A 70 -49.54 50.99 -3.59
C GLY A 70 -50.63 51.44 -2.63
N ASN A 71 -50.89 50.76 -1.54
CA ASN A 71 -51.90 51.07 -0.51
C ASN A 71 -51.39 50.69 0.89
N HIS A 72 -50.10 50.53 1.06
CA HIS A 72 -49.39 50.11 2.27
C HIS A 72 -49.86 48.77 2.86
N ALA A 73 -50.65 47.96 2.19
CA ALA A 73 -51.15 46.69 2.72
C ALA A 73 -50.05 45.64 2.89
N ASP A 74 -48.94 45.79 2.20
CA ASP A 74 -47.70 45.01 2.33
C ASP A 74 -46.86 45.42 3.51
N GLU A 75 -47.03 46.63 3.99
CA GLU A 75 -46.33 47.16 5.15
C GLU A 75 -47.25 47.24 6.38
N ASP A 76 -48.56 46.93 6.26
CA ASP A 76 -49.51 46.89 7.38
C ASP A 76 -49.22 45.68 8.30
N ASN A 77 -49.25 45.95 9.60
CA ASN A 77 -48.94 44.95 10.65
C ASN A 77 -47.51 44.38 10.64
N CYS A 78 -46.58 45.04 9.95
CA CYS A 78 -45.18 44.83 10.06
C CYS A 78 -44.71 45.30 11.43
N VAL A 79 -44.98 44.52 12.49
CA VAL A 79 -44.33 44.77 13.77
C VAL A 79 -42.85 44.63 13.50
N ALA A 80 -42.07 45.72 13.58
CA ALA A 80 -40.64 45.68 13.67
C ALA A 80 -40.28 44.98 14.98
N GLY A 81 -40.39 43.66 14.96
CA GLY A 81 -39.89 42.79 16.00
C GLY A 81 -38.38 42.97 15.98
N ALA A 82 -37.87 43.58 17.02
CA ALA A 82 -36.43 43.75 17.21
C ALA A 82 -35.79 42.35 17.03
N VAL A 83 -34.95 42.22 16.04
CA VAL A 83 -34.10 41.01 15.89
C VAL A 83 -33.36 40.86 17.22
N PRO A 84 -33.34 39.72 17.86
CA PRO A 84 -32.60 39.51 19.09
C PRO A 84 -31.18 40.04 18.95
N ALA A 85 -30.64 40.69 20.02
CA ALA A 85 -29.32 41.30 19.97
C ALA A 85 -28.18 40.36 19.59
N GLU A 86 -28.39 39.07 19.76
CA GLU A 86 -27.48 37.96 19.41
C GLU A 86 -27.56 37.58 17.92
N CYS A 87 -28.51 38.12 17.16
CA CYS A 87 -28.73 37.82 15.76
C CYS A 87 -28.32 39.00 14.87
N THR A 88 -27.81 38.73 13.69
CA THR A 88 -27.49 39.72 12.66
C THR A 88 -28.52 39.65 11.53
N CYS A 89 -28.94 40.77 11.00
CA CYS A 89 -29.87 40.85 9.91
C CYS A 89 -29.23 41.64 8.77
N GLN A 90 -29.22 41.09 7.57
CA GLN A 90 -28.75 41.71 6.33
C GLN A 90 -29.82 41.56 5.24
N GLY A 91 -30.57 42.62 4.98
CA GLY A 91 -31.72 42.58 4.06
C GLY A 91 -32.78 41.55 4.53
N LEU A 92 -33.06 40.53 3.70
CA LEU A 92 -34.03 39.48 4.01
C LEU A 92 -33.40 38.20 4.63
N GLU A 93 -32.15 38.31 5.10
CA GLU A 93 -31.41 37.18 5.67
C GLU A 93 -31.15 37.42 7.15
N VAL A 94 -31.48 36.48 7.98
CA VAL A 94 -31.24 36.51 9.42
C VAL A 94 -30.28 35.40 9.83
N SER A 95 -29.18 35.75 10.48
CA SER A 95 -28.24 34.81 11.07
C SER A 95 -28.18 34.98 12.59
N CYS A 96 -28.53 33.92 13.30
CA CYS A 96 -28.44 33.80 14.76
C CYS A 96 -27.46 32.67 15.11
N ASP A 97 -26.28 32.63 14.47
CA ASP A 97 -25.33 31.55 14.60
C ASP A 97 -24.60 31.64 15.95
N ALA A 98 -24.51 30.49 16.67
CA ALA A 98 -23.86 30.38 17.97
C ALA A 98 -24.42 31.32 19.05
N ALA A 99 -25.64 31.80 18.91
CA ALA A 99 -26.34 32.73 19.82
C ALA A 99 -26.88 32.06 21.10
N GLN A 100 -26.50 30.81 21.41
CA GLN A 100 -26.95 30.01 22.55
C GLN A 100 -28.49 29.86 22.68
N LEU A 101 -29.21 30.00 21.58
CA LEU A 101 -30.67 29.95 21.54
C LEU A 101 -31.20 28.57 21.93
N ARG A 102 -32.23 28.54 22.77
CA ARG A 102 -32.95 27.32 23.18
C ARG A 102 -34.28 27.13 22.49
N ALA A 103 -34.79 28.17 21.86
CA ALA A 103 -36.01 28.17 21.07
C ALA A 103 -35.77 29.00 19.78
N VAL A 104 -36.61 28.81 18.77
CA VAL A 104 -36.61 29.61 17.54
C VAL A 104 -36.96 31.06 17.89
N PRO A 105 -36.13 32.05 17.56
CA PRO A 105 -36.42 33.45 17.87
C PRO A 105 -37.56 34.02 17.01
N LEU A 106 -38.21 35.04 17.53
CA LEU A 106 -39.17 35.81 16.79
C LEU A 106 -38.42 36.85 15.96
N VAL A 107 -38.49 36.71 14.63
CA VAL A 107 -37.87 37.63 13.67
C VAL A 107 -38.90 38.09 12.65
N PRO A 108 -38.65 39.12 11.80
CA PRO A 108 -39.58 39.54 10.76
C PRO A 108 -40.06 38.39 9.86
N SER A 109 -41.28 38.45 9.39
CA SER A 109 -41.90 37.36 8.62
C SER A 109 -41.47 37.28 7.15
N ASN A 110 -40.91 38.36 6.61
CA ASN A 110 -40.55 38.51 5.19
C ASN A 110 -39.16 37.92 4.84
N ILE A 111 -38.49 37.28 5.78
CA ILE A 111 -37.14 36.72 5.56
C ILE A 111 -37.15 35.57 4.56
N THR A 112 -36.03 35.48 3.79
CA THR A 112 -35.79 34.42 2.79
C THR A 112 -34.74 33.40 3.28
N MET A 113 -33.89 33.79 4.23
CA MET A 113 -32.93 32.92 4.84
C MET A 113 -32.92 33.08 6.35
N MET A 114 -32.90 31.92 7.06
CA MET A 114 -32.78 31.87 8.50
C MET A 114 -31.68 30.89 8.89
N SER A 115 -30.62 31.39 9.52
CA SER A 115 -29.57 30.55 10.10
C SER A 115 -29.69 30.50 11.62
N LEU A 116 -29.85 29.30 12.16
CA LEU A 116 -29.93 28.97 13.58
C LEU A 116 -28.89 27.91 13.95
N GLN A 117 -27.79 27.80 13.17
CA GLN A 117 -26.76 26.81 13.38
C GLN A 117 -26.00 27.07 14.69
N LYS A 118 -25.39 26.00 15.24
CA LYS A 118 -24.56 26.03 16.47
C LYS A 118 -25.27 26.57 17.70
N ASN A 119 -26.58 26.27 17.84
CA ASN A 119 -27.39 26.69 18.99
C ASN A 119 -27.73 25.51 19.94
N LEU A 120 -28.60 25.77 20.89
CA LEU A 120 -28.99 24.80 21.90
C LEU A 120 -30.45 24.29 21.74
N LEU A 121 -31.01 24.37 20.54
CA LEU A 121 -32.36 23.91 20.23
C LEU A 121 -32.50 22.43 20.51
N ARG A 122 -33.54 22.03 21.30
CA ARG A 122 -33.76 20.62 21.67
C ARG A 122 -34.97 19.99 21.00
N LYS A 123 -35.94 20.80 20.59
CA LYS A 123 -37.20 20.36 19.99
C LYS A 123 -37.72 21.42 19.01
N LEU A 124 -38.25 20.99 17.89
CA LEU A 124 -39.00 21.84 16.99
C LEU A 124 -40.51 21.60 17.24
N TYR A 125 -41.21 22.64 17.73
CA TYR A 125 -42.61 22.60 18.04
C TYR A 125 -43.48 22.71 16.80
N ALA A 126 -44.78 22.38 16.93
CA ALA A 126 -45.73 22.57 15.84
C ALA A 126 -45.86 24.06 15.50
N ASP A 127 -46.03 24.36 14.22
CA ASP A 127 -46.27 25.69 13.66
C ASP A 127 -45.19 26.76 13.98
N VAL A 128 -44.01 26.33 14.44
CA VAL A 128 -42.88 27.25 14.85
C VAL A 128 -42.38 28.11 13.71
N PHE A 129 -42.46 27.64 12.48
CA PHE A 129 -42.05 28.38 11.27
C PHE A 129 -43.24 28.87 10.41
N ARG A 130 -44.49 28.70 10.82
CA ARG A 130 -45.70 28.93 10.01
C ARG A 130 -45.78 30.34 9.41
N LYS A 131 -45.26 31.34 10.10
CA LYS A 131 -45.30 32.74 9.65
C LYS A 131 -44.22 33.10 8.61
N TYR A 132 -43.19 32.25 8.40
CA TYR A 132 -42.08 32.52 7.50
C TYR A 132 -42.31 31.89 6.11
N GLN A 133 -43.40 32.22 5.46
CA GLN A 133 -43.80 31.61 4.19
C GLN A 133 -42.84 31.95 3.02
N GLY A 134 -42.11 33.07 3.10
CA GLY A 134 -41.08 33.48 2.13
C GLY A 134 -39.76 32.75 2.24
N LEU A 135 -39.55 31.96 3.30
CA LEU A 135 -38.28 31.32 3.61
C LEU A 135 -37.86 30.32 2.53
N LYS A 136 -36.66 30.51 1.98
CA LYS A 136 -36.02 29.62 0.98
C LYS A 136 -35.00 28.70 1.59
N ASN A 137 -34.19 29.23 2.53
CA ASN A 137 -33.09 28.49 3.16
C ASN A 137 -33.24 28.49 4.68
N LEU A 138 -33.23 27.30 5.29
CA LEU A 138 -33.29 27.11 6.75
C LEU A 138 -32.14 26.26 7.23
N TYR A 139 -31.28 26.86 8.07
CA TYR A 139 -30.09 26.22 8.62
C TYR A 139 -30.31 25.92 10.12
N LEU A 140 -30.36 24.64 10.48
CA LEU A 140 -30.60 24.12 11.84
C LEU A 140 -29.48 23.17 12.28
N GLN A 141 -28.37 23.10 11.55
CA GLN A 141 -27.27 22.19 11.85
C GLN A 141 -26.56 22.57 13.17
N ASP A 142 -25.84 21.60 13.72
CA ASP A 142 -25.07 21.75 14.97
C ASP A 142 -25.91 22.15 16.18
N ASN A 143 -27.10 21.61 16.30
CA ASN A 143 -27.99 21.81 17.42
C ASN A 143 -28.12 20.55 18.31
N LYS A 144 -29.07 20.59 19.25
CA LYS A 144 -29.36 19.46 20.14
C LYS A 144 -30.76 18.89 19.89
N ILE A 145 -31.30 19.02 18.68
CA ILE A 145 -32.66 18.66 18.32
C ILE A 145 -32.83 17.14 18.42
N ARG A 146 -33.75 16.69 19.29
CA ARG A 146 -34.10 15.27 19.49
C ARG A 146 -35.44 14.91 18.88
N ALA A 147 -36.38 15.85 18.84
CA ALA A 147 -37.72 15.64 18.38
C ALA A 147 -38.19 16.77 17.45
N VAL A 148 -38.74 16.36 16.33
CA VAL A 148 -39.44 17.25 15.34
C VAL A 148 -40.93 16.95 15.37
N SER A 149 -41.72 17.99 15.64
CA SER A 149 -43.18 17.86 15.62
C SER A 149 -43.70 17.59 14.21
N LYS A 150 -44.82 16.89 14.06
CA LYS A 150 -45.43 16.60 12.76
C LYS A 150 -45.64 17.87 11.91
N HIS A 151 -46.04 18.99 12.53
CA HIS A 151 -46.33 20.26 11.87
C HIS A 151 -45.22 21.31 12.11
N ALA A 152 -43.94 20.87 12.40
CA ALA A 152 -42.86 21.81 12.67
C ALA A 152 -42.56 22.73 11.45
N PHE A 153 -42.63 22.18 10.23
CA PHE A 153 -42.30 22.90 8.99
C PHE A 153 -43.57 23.35 8.23
N LYS A 154 -44.72 23.38 8.90
CA LYS A 154 -45.98 23.78 8.29
C LYS A 154 -45.89 25.22 7.79
N GLY A 155 -46.38 25.46 6.55
CA GLY A 155 -46.44 26.78 5.92
C GLY A 155 -45.16 27.19 5.19
N LEU A 156 -44.10 26.39 5.17
CA LEU A 156 -42.83 26.69 4.48
C LEU A 156 -42.90 26.28 2.98
N TYR A 157 -43.90 26.79 2.24
CA TYR A 157 -44.16 26.42 0.85
C TYR A 157 -43.04 26.80 -0.13
N ASN A 158 -42.21 27.79 0.21
CA ASN A 158 -41.13 28.29 -0.64
C ASN A 158 -39.74 27.74 -0.24
N LEU A 159 -39.67 26.89 0.79
CA LEU A 159 -38.41 26.35 1.25
C LEU A 159 -37.73 25.46 0.18
N THR A 160 -36.50 25.81 -0.20
CA THR A 160 -35.71 25.07 -1.19
C THR A 160 -34.59 24.26 -0.53
N LYS A 161 -34.03 24.73 0.59
CA LYS A 161 -32.94 24.03 1.29
C LYS A 161 -33.20 23.94 2.78
N LEU A 162 -33.10 22.74 3.32
CA LEU A 162 -33.23 22.44 4.75
C LEU A 162 -32.05 21.66 5.27
N TYR A 163 -31.32 22.22 6.24
CA TYR A 163 -30.15 21.64 6.86
C TYR A 163 -30.45 21.25 8.32
N LEU A 164 -30.41 19.97 8.62
CA LEU A 164 -30.65 19.40 9.95
C LEU A 164 -29.47 18.56 10.45
N SER A 165 -28.29 18.73 9.84
CA SER A 165 -27.08 17.97 10.15
C SER A 165 -26.64 18.12 11.61
N ASN A 166 -25.88 17.16 12.13
CA ASN A 166 -25.26 17.21 13.44
C ASN A 166 -26.24 17.48 14.58
N ASN A 167 -27.40 16.80 14.57
CA ASN A 167 -28.40 16.87 15.60
C ASN A 167 -28.54 15.51 16.35
N LYS A 168 -29.61 15.34 17.10
CA LYS A 168 -29.90 14.13 17.88
C LYS A 168 -31.28 13.56 17.53
N ILE A 169 -31.73 13.76 16.30
CA ILE A 169 -33.05 13.33 15.83
C ILE A 169 -33.06 11.81 15.75
N THR A 170 -34.05 11.18 16.42
CA THR A 170 -34.18 9.71 16.43
C THR A 170 -35.30 9.20 15.52
N ASN A 171 -36.31 10.02 15.29
CA ASN A 171 -37.46 9.63 14.48
C ASN A 171 -38.06 10.86 13.77
N LEU A 172 -38.43 10.68 12.50
CA LEU A 172 -39.18 11.62 11.69
C LEU A 172 -40.63 11.12 11.54
N LYS A 173 -41.57 11.95 11.95
CA LYS A 173 -42.98 11.57 11.90
C LYS A 173 -43.50 11.52 10.46
N PRO A 174 -44.49 10.64 10.13
CA PRO A 174 -45.18 10.69 8.85
C PRO A 174 -45.73 12.08 8.57
N HIS A 175 -45.64 12.52 7.32
CA HIS A 175 -46.11 13.84 6.83
C HIS A 175 -45.40 15.04 7.48
N VAL A 176 -44.21 14.91 8.03
CA VAL A 176 -43.47 16.03 8.66
C VAL A 176 -43.01 17.08 7.64
N PHE A 177 -42.87 16.69 6.37
CA PHE A 177 -42.45 17.56 5.26
C PHE A 177 -43.58 17.86 4.27
N GLU A 178 -44.83 17.67 4.68
CA GLU A 178 -46.01 17.74 3.80
C GLU A 178 -46.13 19.03 2.96
N ASP A 179 -45.78 20.19 3.56
CA ASP A 179 -45.89 21.51 2.91
C ASP A 179 -44.63 21.91 2.10
N LEU A 180 -43.55 21.11 2.16
CA LEU A 180 -42.26 21.47 1.53
C LEU A 180 -42.21 21.09 0.04
N HIS A 181 -43.17 21.55 -0.73
CA HIS A 181 -43.31 21.16 -2.15
C HIS A 181 -42.17 21.62 -3.07
N LYS A 182 -41.48 22.70 -2.70
CA LYS A 182 -40.32 23.26 -3.45
C LYS A 182 -38.97 22.84 -2.89
N LEU A 183 -38.94 21.99 -1.86
CA LEU A 183 -37.67 21.57 -1.26
C LEU A 183 -36.88 20.75 -2.28
N GLU A 184 -35.63 21.22 -2.55
CA GLU A 184 -34.68 20.61 -3.46
C GLU A 184 -33.60 19.85 -2.68
N TRP A 185 -33.16 20.39 -1.55
CA TRP A 185 -32.10 19.82 -0.75
C TRP A 185 -32.55 19.56 0.68
N LEU A 186 -32.46 18.31 1.10
CA LEU A 186 -32.71 17.88 2.48
C LEU A 186 -31.48 17.17 3.03
N ILE A 187 -30.79 17.83 3.98
CA ILE A 187 -29.55 17.34 4.57
C ILE A 187 -29.77 17.03 6.04
N ILE A 188 -29.78 15.74 6.40
CA ILE A 188 -30.08 15.22 7.73
C ILE A 188 -28.98 14.29 8.24
N GLU A 189 -27.75 14.50 7.77
CA GLU A 189 -26.58 13.70 8.16
C GLU A 189 -26.25 13.82 9.65
N ASN A 190 -25.48 12.87 10.18
CA ASN A 190 -24.98 12.88 11.55
C ASN A 190 -26.10 13.03 12.62
N ASN A 191 -27.14 12.25 12.47
CA ASN A 191 -28.25 12.16 13.41
C ASN A 191 -28.35 10.75 14.03
N ARG A 192 -29.49 10.40 14.63
CA ARG A 192 -29.74 9.10 15.24
C ARG A 192 -31.02 8.46 14.72
N ILE A 193 -31.35 8.74 13.46
CA ILE A 193 -32.59 8.25 12.83
C ILE A 193 -32.45 6.74 12.65
N ASN A 194 -33.35 5.98 13.28
CA ASN A 194 -33.32 4.52 13.24
C ASN A 194 -34.43 3.91 12.39
N ARG A 195 -35.49 4.67 12.10
CA ARG A 195 -36.62 4.23 11.25
C ARG A 195 -37.16 5.38 10.43
N ILE A 196 -37.56 5.06 9.21
CA ILE A 196 -38.23 5.96 8.26
C ILE A 196 -39.55 5.29 7.84
N SER A 197 -40.65 6.02 7.93
CA SER A 197 -41.93 5.59 7.31
C SER A 197 -41.97 5.98 5.82
N PRO A 198 -42.56 5.21 4.93
CA PRO A 198 -42.76 5.62 3.52
C PRO A 198 -43.38 7.00 3.38
N SER A 199 -44.35 7.33 4.23
CA SER A 199 -45.07 8.63 4.23
C SER A 199 -44.29 9.77 4.92
N THR A 200 -43.06 9.53 5.44
CA THR A 200 -42.23 10.61 5.99
C THR A 200 -41.87 11.66 4.95
N PHE A 201 -41.62 11.23 3.73
CA PHE A 201 -41.22 12.10 2.61
C PHE A 201 -42.43 12.61 1.78
N TYR A 202 -43.63 12.40 2.25
CA TYR A 202 -44.83 12.93 1.60
C TYR A 202 -44.74 14.45 1.49
N GLY A 203 -44.99 14.99 0.28
CA GLY A 203 -44.90 16.42 -0.03
C GLY A 203 -43.64 16.85 -0.76
N LEU A 204 -42.54 16.07 -0.73
CA LEU A 204 -41.25 16.43 -1.30
C LEU A 204 -41.15 16.22 -2.83
N LYS A 205 -42.06 16.85 -3.59
CA LYS A 205 -42.17 16.64 -5.02
C LYS A 205 -41.01 17.17 -5.86
N SER A 206 -40.26 18.16 -5.34
CA SER A 206 -39.12 18.80 -6.00
C SER A 206 -37.79 18.34 -5.50
N LEU A 207 -37.73 17.39 -4.57
CA LEU A 207 -36.49 16.97 -3.92
C LEU A 207 -35.52 16.35 -4.94
N ILE A 208 -34.32 16.91 -4.99
CA ILE A 208 -33.22 16.50 -5.87
C ILE A 208 -32.15 15.75 -5.06
N LEU A 209 -31.80 16.27 -3.87
CA LEU A 209 -30.71 15.76 -3.01
C LEU A 209 -31.27 15.36 -1.63
N LEU A 210 -31.02 14.13 -1.23
CA LEU A 210 -31.29 13.61 0.12
C LEU A 210 -30.02 13.03 0.73
N GLU A 211 -29.47 13.71 1.73
CA GLU A 211 -28.31 13.22 2.51
C GLU A 211 -28.75 12.76 3.89
N MET A 212 -28.56 11.48 4.15
CA MET A 212 -28.89 10.82 5.43
C MET A 212 -27.70 10.02 5.96
N MET A 213 -26.49 10.43 5.64
CA MET A 213 -25.28 9.74 6.06
C MET A 213 -25.12 9.77 7.59
N ASN A 214 -24.39 8.79 8.14
CA ASN A 214 -24.09 8.67 9.56
C ASN A 214 -25.36 8.73 10.46
N ASN A 215 -26.36 7.92 10.12
CA ASN A 215 -27.54 7.70 10.94
C ASN A 215 -27.56 6.26 11.50
N SER A 216 -28.67 5.82 12.06
CA SER A 216 -28.81 4.49 12.68
C SER A 216 -29.85 3.61 11.98
N LEU A 217 -30.05 3.82 10.65
CA LEU A 217 -31.03 3.09 9.87
C LEU A 217 -30.62 1.63 9.72
N ALA A 218 -31.41 0.72 10.28
CA ALA A 218 -31.21 -0.73 10.12
C ALA A 218 -31.98 -1.31 8.92
N HIS A 219 -33.09 -0.72 8.55
CA HIS A 219 -33.95 -1.16 7.48
C HIS A 219 -34.51 0.02 6.69
N LEU A 220 -34.60 -0.14 5.38
CA LEU A 220 -35.35 0.76 4.52
C LEU A 220 -36.86 0.37 4.52
N PRO A 221 -37.75 1.30 4.19
CA PRO A 221 -39.18 1.02 4.16
C PRO A 221 -39.56 -0.16 3.26
N ASP A 222 -40.63 -0.86 3.61
CA ASP A 222 -41.18 -1.99 2.81
C ASP A 222 -41.93 -1.57 1.53
N LYS A 223 -42.09 -0.25 1.34
CA LYS A 223 -42.72 0.38 0.15
C LYS A 223 -41.65 1.14 -0.64
N PRO A 224 -41.90 1.44 -1.93
CA PRO A 224 -40.96 2.21 -2.74
C PRO A 224 -40.53 3.52 -2.09
N LEU A 225 -39.22 3.73 -1.94
CA LEU A 225 -38.68 4.88 -1.23
C LEU A 225 -38.97 6.21 -1.92
N CYS A 226 -38.84 6.25 -3.26
CA CYS A 226 -38.98 7.47 -4.05
C CYS A 226 -40.44 7.76 -4.44
N GLN A 227 -41.44 7.04 -3.91
CA GLN A 227 -42.87 7.22 -4.27
C GLN A 227 -43.33 8.68 -4.17
N TYR A 228 -42.79 9.43 -3.22
CA TYR A 228 -43.13 10.83 -2.96
C TYR A 228 -42.06 11.82 -3.38
N MET A 229 -40.94 11.31 -3.97
CA MET A 229 -39.77 12.08 -4.39
C MET A 229 -39.42 11.76 -5.86
N PRO A 230 -40.28 12.10 -6.83
CA PRO A 230 -40.10 11.66 -8.22
C PRO A 230 -38.89 12.29 -8.92
N ARG A 231 -38.36 13.39 -8.38
CA ARG A 231 -37.18 14.10 -8.92
C ARG A 231 -35.88 13.78 -8.20
N LEU A 232 -35.89 12.83 -7.25
CA LEU A 232 -34.71 12.50 -6.48
C LEU A 232 -33.60 12.00 -7.41
N ASN A 233 -32.51 12.74 -7.43
CA ASN A 233 -31.34 12.49 -8.27
C ASN A 233 -30.16 11.94 -7.47
N TRP A 234 -29.97 12.41 -6.25
CA TRP A 234 -28.89 12.02 -5.35
C TRP A 234 -29.43 11.49 -4.02
N LEU A 235 -29.03 10.28 -3.68
CA LEU A 235 -29.38 9.64 -2.40
C LEU A 235 -28.11 9.15 -1.70
N ASP A 236 -27.82 9.73 -0.54
CA ASP A 236 -26.70 9.31 0.30
C ASP A 236 -27.19 8.68 1.60
N LEU A 237 -26.87 7.40 1.78
CA LEU A 237 -27.16 6.57 2.95
C LEU A 237 -25.89 6.03 3.61
N GLU A 238 -24.74 6.65 3.39
CA GLU A 238 -23.46 6.24 3.97
C GLU A 238 -23.51 6.14 5.50
N GLY A 239 -22.74 5.20 6.07
CA GLY A 239 -22.54 5.12 7.52
C GLY A 239 -23.80 4.76 8.31
N ASN A 240 -24.71 4.01 7.72
CA ASN A 240 -25.90 3.47 8.37
C ASN A 240 -25.70 2.00 8.80
N HIS A 241 -26.79 1.32 9.18
CA HIS A 241 -26.77 -0.08 9.63
C HIS A 241 -27.70 -0.94 8.75
N ILE A 242 -27.82 -0.63 7.45
CA ILE A 242 -28.75 -1.31 6.55
C ILE A 242 -28.22 -2.73 6.27
N HIS A 243 -29.04 -3.76 6.54
CA HIS A 243 -28.65 -5.16 6.39
C HIS A 243 -29.13 -5.78 5.07
N HIS A 244 -30.31 -5.37 4.58
CA HIS A 244 -30.93 -5.97 3.42
C HIS A 244 -31.56 -4.94 2.50
N LEU A 245 -31.41 -5.15 1.17
CA LEU A 245 -32.12 -4.41 0.14
C LEU A 245 -33.22 -5.29 -0.43
N ARG A 246 -34.46 -4.76 -0.40
CA ARG A 246 -35.61 -5.44 -1.02
C ARG A 246 -35.78 -5.00 -2.47
N ASN A 247 -36.30 -5.86 -3.32
CA ASN A 247 -36.53 -5.54 -4.75
C ASN A 247 -37.43 -4.32 -4.93
N VAL A 248 -38.38 -4.10 -4.01
CA VAL A 248 -39.34 -2.98 -4.06
C VAL A 248 -38.75 -1.64 -3.66
N THR A 249 -37.62 -1.60 -3.00
CA THR A 249 -37.07 -0.38 -2.38
C THR A 249 -36.88 0.75 -3.36
N PHE A 250 -36.31 0.47 -4.54
CA PHE A 250 -35.97 1.48 -5.54
C PHE A 250 -36.89 1.50 -6.78
N ILE A 251 -38.01 0.77 -6.78
CA ILE A 251 -38.89 0.65 -7.97
C ILE A 251 -39.33 2.01 -8.54
N SER A 252 -39.59 3.01 -7.72
CA SER A 252 -40.01 4.35 -8.15
C SER A 252 -38.88 5.39 -8.26
N CYS A 253 -37.60 4.96 -8.16
CA CYS A 253 -36.45 5.87 -8.17
C CYS A 253 -35.85 6.04 -9.58
N SER A 254 -36.66 6.20 -10.62
CA SER A 254 -36.20 6.25 -12.02
C SER A 254 -35.30 7.44 -12.37
N SER A 255 -35.39 8.55 -11.61
CA SER A 255 -34.56 9.75 -11.81
C SER A 255 -33.23 9.73 -11.06
N LEU A 256 -32.96 8.67 -10.29
CA LEU A 256 -31.77 8.60 -9.45
C LEU A 256 -30.51 8.40 -10.31
N THR A 257 -29.53 9.29 -10.15
CA THR A 257 -28.22 9.22 -10.83
C THR A 257 -27.09 8.83 -9.89
N VAL A 258 -27.18 9.17 -8.60
CA VAL A 258 -26.14 8.83 -7.61
C VAL A 258 -26.79 8.12 -6.42
N LEU A 259 -26.27 6.94 -6.10
CA LEU A 259 -26.66 6.14 -4.94
C LEU A 259 -25.43 5.75 -4.14
N VAL A 260 -25.29 6.36 -2.94
CA VAL A 260 -24.20 6.06 -2.01
C VAL A 260 -24.74 5.24 -0.84
N MET A 261 -24.23 4.04 -0.66
CA MET A 261 -24.61 3.11 0.41
C MET A 261 -23.37 2.49 1.09
N ARG A 262 -22.24 3.16 1.00
CA ARG A 262 -21.00 2.66 1.63
C ARG A 262 -21.08 2.67 3.15
N GLN A 263 -20.25 1.88 3.82
CA GLN A 263 -20.20 1.75 5.27
C GLN A 263 -21.54 1.36 5.90
N ASN A 264 -22.20 0.37 5.31
CA ASN A 264 -23.41 -0.26 5.84
C ASN A 264 -23.14 -1.73 6.22
N LYS A 265 -24.18 -2.52 6.45
CA LYS A 265 -24.10 -3.94 6.82
C LYS A 265 -24.81 -4.84 5.83
N ILE A 266 -24.80 -4.47 4.55
CA ILE A 266 -25.48 -5.22 3.49
C ILE A 266 -24.73 -6.53 3.24
N ARG A 267 -25.42 -7.67 3.45
CA ARG A 267 -24.84 -9.02 3.29
C ARG A 267 -25.16 -9.65 1.95
N SER A 268 -26.34 -9.39 1.43
CA SER A 268 -26.83 -9.98 0.19
C SER A 268 -27.58 -8.98 -0.65
N LEU A 269 -27.42 -9.12 -1.97
CA LEU A 269 -28.19 -8.40 -2.98
C LEU A 269 -29.08 -9.40 -3.70
N ASN A 270 -30.23 -8.93 -4.21
CA ASN A 270 -31.09 -9.70 -5.11
C ASN A 270 -30.83 -9.28 -6.56
N GLU A 271 -31.09 -10.14 -7.54
CA GLU A 271 -30.87 -9.83 -8.97
C GLU A 271 -31.59 -8.56 -9.44
N ASN A 272 -32.76 -8.26 -8.89
CA ASN A 272 -33.59 -7.10 -9.27
C ASN A 272 -33.45 -5.92 -8.28
N SER A 273 -32.45 -5.90 -7.41
CA SER A 273 -32.30 -4.83 -6.40
C SER A 273 -32.15 -3.44 -7.01
N PHE A 274 -31.55 -3.33 -8.21
CA PHE A 274 -31.29 -2.08 -8.90
C PHE A 274 -31.97 -1.98 -10.28
N SER A 275 -32.89 -2.89 -10.64
CA SER A 275 -33.48 -2.98 -11.98
C SER A 275 -34.20 -1.72 -12.46
N SER A 276 -34.72 -0.89 -11.55
CA SER A 276 -35.43 0.36 -11.86
C SER A 276 -34.52 1.58 -12.03
N LEU A 277 -33.24 1.47 -11.71
CA LEU A 277 -32.29 2.58 -11.67
C LEU A 277 -31.60 2.77 -13.03
N GLN A 278 -32.37 2.93 -14.09
CA GLN A 278 -31.83 2.97 -15.46
C GLN A 278 -30.97 4.22 -15.75
N MET A 279 -31.13 5.30 -14.98
CA MET A 279 -30.39 6.56 -15.14
C MET A 279 -29.18 6.64 -14.17
N LEU A 280 -28.90 5.57 -13.42
CA LEU A 280 -27.86 5.58 -12.41
C LEU A 280 -26.47 5.71 -13.06
N ASP A 281 -25.71 6.75 -12.69
CA ASP A 281 -24.35 7.05 -13.12
C ASP A 281 -23.30 6.56 -12.10
N GLU A 282 -23.62 6.69 -10.81
CA GLU A 282 -22.71 6.30 -9.72
C GLU A 282 -23.40 5.40 -8.69
N LEU A 283 -22.77 4.25 -8.39
CA LEU A 283 -23.19 3.30 -7.36
C LEU A 283 -22.03 3.01 -6.43
N ASP A 284 -22.14 3.42 -5.16
CA ASP A 284 -21.16 3.13 -4.13
C ASP A 284 -21.71 2.15 -3.08
N LEU A 285 -21.17 0.93 -3.07
CA LEU A 285 -21.49 -0.14 -2.13
C LEU A 285 -20.25 -0.54 -1.29
N ALA A 286 -19.24 0.32 -1.20
CA ALA A 286 -18.00 0.01 -0.51
C ALA A 286 -18.21 -0.21 1.00
N SER A 287 -17.31 -0.98 1.60
CA SER A 287 -17.30 -1.22 3.05
C SER A 287 -18.64 -1.75 3.57
N ASN A 288 -19.14 -2.78 2.94
CA ASN A 288 -20.31 -3.56 3.34
C ASN A 288 -19.90 -5.00 3.69
N GLU A 289 -20.88 -5.86 3.97
CA GLU A 289 -20.69 -7.28 4.29
C GLU A 289 -21.12 -8.19 3.12
N ILE A 290 -21.00 -7.75 1.87
CA ILE A 290 -21.45 -8.48 0.68
C ILE A 290 -20.48 -9.65 0.41
N GLU A 291 -20.96 -10.89 0.51
CA GLU A 291 -20.16 -12.10 0.28
C GLU A 291 -20.23 -12.60 -1.17
N SER A 292 -21.32 -12.34 -1.86
CA SER A 292 -21.54 -12.78 -3.24
C SER A 292 -22.40 -11.80 -4.04
N LEU A 293 -22.14 -11.72 -5.34
CA LEU A 293 -22.91 -10.92 -6.28
C LEU A 293 -23.81 -11.85 -7.12
N PRO A 294 -25.14 -11.60 -7.19
CA PRO A 294 -26.02 -12.29 -8.15
C PRO A 294 -25.58 -12.03 -9.59
N ALA A 295 -25.80 -12.99 -10.49
CA ALA A 295 -25.29 -12.97 -11.87
C ALA A 295 -25.65 -11.67 -12.62
N TYR A 296 -26.89 -11.24 -12.53
CA TYR A 296 -27.45 -10.16 -13.36
C TYR A 296 -27.82 -8.92 -12.54
N VAL A 297 -27.26 -8.75 -11.35
CA VAL A 297 -27.61 -7.63 -10.44
C VAL A 297 -27.39 -6.25 -11.07
N PHE A 298 -26.44 -6.11 -12.01
CA PHE A 298 -26.10 -4.85 -12.69
C PHE A 298 -26.62 -4.77 -14.14
N LYS A 299 -27.40 -5.74 -14.62
CA LYS A 299 -27.81 -5.84 -16.05
C LYS A 299 -28.54 -4.62 -16.60
N ASP A 300 -29.32 -3.94 -15.75
CA ASP A 300 -30.16 -2.83 -16.13
C ASP A 300 -29.48 -1.46 -15.97
N LEU A 301 -28.28 -1.40 -15.38
CA LEU A 301 -27.54 -0.18 -15.11
C LEU A 301 -26.69 0.25 -16.33
N LYS A 302 -27.32 0.52 -17.45
CA LYS A 302 -26.64 0.81 -18.72
C LYS A 302 -25.93 2.16 -18.77
N GLU A 303 -26.34 3.12 -17.92
CA GLU A 303 -25.74 4.44 -17.82
C GLU A 303 -24.61 4.51 -16.81
N LEU A 304 -24.37 3.44 -16.03
CA LEU A 304 -23.43 3.44 -14.93
C LEU A 304 -21.99 3.74 -15.39
N SER A 305 -21.42 4.84 -14.88
CA SER A 305 -20.06 5.26 -15.15
C SER A 305 -19.10 4.95 -14.01
N GLN A 306 -19.61 4.85 -12.78
CA GLN A 306 -18.79 4.58 -11.59
C GLN A 306 -19.43 3.49 -10.72
N LEU A 307 -18.66 2.44 -10.44
CA LEU A 307 -19.06 1.35 -9.55
C LEU A 307 -17.99 1.13 -8.49
N ASN A 308 -18.37 1.25 -7.24
CA ASN A 308 -17.48 1.01 -6.10
C ASN A 308 -18.01 -0.16 -5.26
N LEU A 309 -17.24 -1.26 -5.23
CA LEU A 309 -17.52 -2.47 -4.44
C LEU A 309 -16.45 -2.73 -3.38
N SER A 310 -15.52 -1.79 -3.18
CA SER A 310 -14.32 -1.93 -2.34
C SER A 310 -14.64 -2.38 -0.91
N TYR A 311 -13.68 -3.11 -0.31
CA TYR A 311 -13.76 -3.53 1.09
C TYR A 311 -15.03 -4.33 1.44
N ASN A 312 -15.48 -5.20 0.51
CA ASN A 312 -16.48 -6.21 0.75
C ASN A 312 -15.84 -7.61 0.83
N PRO A 313 -16.40 -8.57 1.59
CA PRO A 313 -15.87 -9.93 1.68
C PRO A 313 -16.23 -10.82 0.47
N ILE A 314 -16.27 -10.24 -0.73
CA ILE A 314 -16.60 -10.94 -1.98
C ILE A 314 -15.45 -11.91 -2.32
N LYS A 315 -15.75 -13.21 -2.41
CA LYS A 315 -14.75 -14.25 -2.71
C LYS A 315 -14.68 -14.63 -4.19
N LYS A 316 -15.79 -14.49 -4.90
CA LYS A 316 -15.91 -14.87 -6.32
C LYS A 316 -16.77 -13.86 -7.07
N ILE A 317 -16.34 -13.50 -8.28
CA ILE A 317 -17.09 -12.67 -9.21
C ILE A 317 -17.36 -13.53 -10.45
N GLN A 318 -18.56 -13.47 -11.00
CA GLN A 318 -18.92 -14.23 -12.20
C GLN A 318 -18.23 -13.64 -13.44
N MET A 319 -17.97 -14.47 -14.44
CA MET A 319 -17.21 -14.08 -15.65
C MET A 319 -17.92 -12.99 -16.46
N ASP A 320 -19.23 -12.97 -16.45
CA ASP A 320 -20.15 -12.09 -17.18
C ASP A 320 -20.76 -10.98 -16.30
N GLN A 321 -20.28 -10.85 -15.05
CA GLN A 321 -20.84 -9.93 -14.04
C GLN A 321 -20.94 -8.48 -14.52
N PHE A 322 -19.99 -8.04 -15.33
CA PHE A 322 -19.85 -6.65 -15.79
C PHE A 322 -20.17 -6.47 -17.30
N ASP A 323 -20.62 -7.51 -18.00
CA ASP A 323 -20.77 -7.48 -19.47
C ASP A 323 -21.75 -6.38 -19.95
N PHE A 324 -22.74 -6.03 -19.14
CA PHE A 324 -23.76 -5.03 -19.46
C PHE A 324 -23.33 -3.58 -19.16
N LEU A 325 -22.23 -3.36 -18.43
CA LEU A 325 -21.76 -2.03 -17.98
C LEU A 325 -20.89 -1.34 -19.05
N THR A 326 -21.43 -1.14 -20.23
CA THR A 326 -20.65 -0.65 -21.40
C THR A 326 -20.16 0.80 -21.25
N LYS A 327 -20.81 1.62 -20.41
CA LYS A 327 -20.41 3.02 -20.14
C LYS A 327 -19.51 3.19 -18.94
N LEU A 328 -19.15 2.10 -18.24
CA LEU A 328 -18.36 2.15 -17.02
C LEU A 328 -16.97 2.75 -17.26
N LYS A 329 -16.65 3.82 -16.55
CA LYS A 329 -15.36 4.55 -16.61
C LYS A 329 -14.47 4.24 -15.41
N SER A 330 -15.06 3.95 -14.25
CA SER A 330 -14.35 3.68 -13.01
C SER A 330 -14.92 2.47 -12.28
N LEU A 331 -14.06 1.51 -11.95
CA LEU A 331 -14.41 0.31 -11.18
C LEU A 331 -13.49 0.17 -10.00
N SER A 332 -14.03 0.17 -8.78
CA SER A 332 -13.25 -0.05 -7.58
C SER A 332 -13.56 -1.40 -6.94
N LEU A 333 -12.52 -2.25 -6.87
CA LEU A 333 -12.49 -3.57 -6.25
C LEU A 333 -11.37 -3.63 -5.18
N GLU A 334 -11.04 -2.48 -4.61
CA GLU A 334 -10.00 -2.36 -3.59
C GLU A 334 -10.35 -3.19 -2.35
N GLY A 335 -9.38 -3.85 -1.76
CA GLY A 335 -9.59 -4.72 -0.60
C GLY A 335 -10.21 -6.08 -0.90
N ILE A 336 -10.75 -6.32 -2.11
CA ILE A 336 -11.37 -7.59 -2.51
C ILE A 336 -10.31 -8.55 -3.04
N GLU A 337 -10.37 -9.79 -2.56
CA GLU A 337 -9.51 -10.87 -3.03
C GLU A 337 -10.28 -11.81 -3.96
N ILE A 338 -10.08 -11.64 -5.27
CA ILE A 338 -10.83 -12.37 -6.30
C ILE A 338 -10.06 -13.66 -6.64
N ALA A 339 -10.52 -14.80 -6.12
CA ALA A 339 -9.86 -16.09 -6.34
C ALA A 339 -9.92 -16.58 -7.81
N ASN A 340 -10.93 -16.17 -8.56
CA ASN A 340 -11.19 -16.59 -9.95
C ASN A 340 -11.01 -15.47 -10.97
N ILE A 341 -10.12 -14.49 -10.70
CA ILE A 341 -9.90 -13.37 -11.61
C ILE A 341 -9.39 -13.83 -12.97
N GLN A 342 -9.99 -13.33 -14.04
CA GLN A 342 -9.60 -13.62 -15.41
C GLN A 342 -9.76 -12.38 -16.30
N ARG A 343 -8.93 -12.31 -17.34
CA ARG A 343 -8.95 -11.20 -18.32
C ARG A 343 -10.31 -11.01 -18.99
N ARG A 344 -11.06 -12.12 -19.22
CA ARG A 344 -12.41 -12.11 -19.83
C ARG A 344 -13.40 -11.21 -19.08
N MET A 345 -13.28 -11.09 -17.76
CA MET A 345 -14.17 -10.29 -16.92
C MET A 345 -14.15 -8.80 -17.27
N PHE A 346 -13.03 -8.26 -17.74
CA PHE A 346 -12.83 -6.83 -17.96
C PHE A 346 -12.80 -6.44 -19.44
N ILE A 347 -12.69 -7.38 -20.37
CA ILE A 347 -12.69 -7.11 -21.83
C ILE A 347 -13.93 -6.35 -22.30
N PRO A 348 -15.16 -6.63 -21.82
CA PRO A 348 -16.36 -5.93 -22.24
C PRO A 348 -16.38 -4.45 -21.85
N LEU A 349 -15.61 -4.07 -20.82
CA LEU A 349 -15.55 -2.70 -20.26
C LEU A 349 -14.64 -1.80 -21.12
N ARG A 350 -15.02 -1.54 -22.36
CA ARG A 350 -14.17 -0.79 -23.33
C ARG A 350 -13.92 0.66 -22.93
N ASN A 351 -14.85 1.28 -22.18
CA ASN A 351 -14.75 2.67 -21.72
C ASN A 351 -14.06 2.82 -20.35
N LEU A 352 -13.63 1.69 -19.75
CA LEU A 352 -13.00 1.70 -18.43
C LEU A 352 -11.65 2.43 -18.47
N SER A 353 -11.55 3.53 -17.73
CA SER A 353 -10.36 4.36 -17.63
C SER A 353 -9.61 4.18 -16.32
N HIS A 354 -10.33 3.89 -15.23
CA HIS A 354 -9.77 3.71 -13.89
C HIS A 354 -10.26 2.40 -13.29
N ILE A 355 -9.30 1.62 -12.75
CA ILE A 355 -9.62 0.42 -12.00
C ILE A 355 -8.76 0.37 -10.72
N TYR A 356 -9.37 -0.06 -9.61
CA TYR A 356 -8.72 -0.15 -8.31
C TYR A 356 -8.83 -1.58 -7.80
N PHE A 357 -7.69 -2.21 -7.51
CA PHE A 357 -7.62 -3.57 -7.00
C PHE A 357 -6.94 -3.63 -5.64
N LYS A 358 -7.06 -4.75 -4.93
CA LYS A 358 -6.28 -5.05 -3.73
C LYS A 358 -4.80 -5.25 -4.06
N LYS A 359 -4.51 -5.96 -5.16
CA LYS A 359 -3.16 -6.38 -5.53
C LYS A 359 -2.74 -5.78 -6.87
N PHE A 360 -1.46 -5.35 -6.95
CA PHE A 360 -0.87 -4.83 -8.17
C PHE A 360 -0.96 -5.84 -9.34
N GLN A 361 -0.75 -7.13 -9.06
CA GLN A 361 -0.78 -8.20 -10.09
C GLN A 361 -2.11 -8.26 -10.82
N TYR A 362 -3.22 -7.88 -10.18
CA TYR A 362 -4.54 -7.88 -10.82
C TYR A 362 -4.65 -6.86 -11.97
N CYS A 363 -3.80 -5.85 -12.00
CA CYS A 363 -3.72 -4.91 -13.12
C CYS A 363 -3.35 -5.58 -14.45
N GLY A 364 -2.64 -6.70 -14.42
CA GLY A 364 -2.31 -7.51 -15.60
C GLY A 364 -3.53 -8.10 -16.32
N TYR A 365 -4.66 -8.26 -15.62
CA TYR A 365 -5.92 -8.76 -16.21
C TYR A 365 -6.74 -7.68 -16.91
N ALA A 366 -6.44 -6.39 -16.67
CA ALA A 366 -7.11 -5.25 -17.32
C ALA A 366 -6.11 -4.33 -18.04
N PRO A 367 -5.31 -4.82 -19.00
CA PRO A 367 -4.21 -4.06 -19.61
C PRO A 367 -4.66 -2.92 -20.53
N HIS A 368 -5.94 -2.85 -20.92
CA HIS A 368 -6.54 -1.78 -21.73
C HIS A 368 -6.92 -0.55 -20.91
N VAL A 369 -6.93 -0.66 -19.58
CA VAL A 369 -7.31 0.44 -18.69
C VAL A 369 -6.16 1.42 -18.52
N ARG A 370 -6.45 2.72 -18.65
CA ARG A 370 -5.44 3.79 -18.58
C ARG A 370 -4.79 3.91 -17.20
N SER A 371 -5.57 3.74 -16.15
CA SER A 371 -5.11 3.90 -14.76
C SER A 371 -5.55 2.70 -13.93
N CYS A 372 -4.58 1.91 -13.47
CA CYS A 372 -4.80 0.83 -12.53
C CYS A 372 -4.09 1.12 -11.22
N LYS A 373 -4.73 0.89 -10.09
CA LYS A 373 -4.13 1.02 -8.76
C LYS A 373 -4.27 -0.29 -7.98
N PRO A 374 -3.29 -0.63 -7.14
CA PRO A 374 -2.03 0.10 -6.93
C PRO A 374 -1.17 0.10 -8.19
N ASN A 375 -0.46 1.18 -8.47
CA ASN A 375 0.39 1.35 -9.65
C ASN A 375 1.79 0.71 -9.51
N THR A 376 2.09 0.19 -8.34
CA THR A 376 3.34 -0.50 -8.01
C THR A 376 3.12 -1.44 -6.82
N ASP A 377 3.86 -2.54 -6.79
CA ASP A 377 4.01 -3.41 -5.62
C ASP A 377 5.29 -3.07 -4.80
N GLY A 378 5.94 -1.94 -5.11
CA GLY A 378 7.21 -1.51 -4.53
C GLY A 378 8.44 -2.05 -5.27
N ILE A 379 8.29 -3.09 -6.08
CA ILE A 379 9.33 -3.69 -6.93
C ILE A 379 9.10 -3.29 -8.38
N SER A 380 7.91 -3.57 -8.89
CA SER A 380 7.49 -3.34 -10.27
C SER A 380 6.51 -2.17 -10.38
N SER A 381 6.45 -1.55 -11.55
CA SER A 381 5.45 -0.55 -11.93
C SER A 381 4.64 -1.04 -13.13
N LEU A 382 3.56 -0.34 -13.48
CA LEU A 382 2.76 -0.69 -14.65
C LEU A 382 3.57 -0.68 -15.96
N GLU A 383 4.59 0.17 -16.03
CA GLU A 383 5.43 0.34 -17.22
C GLU A 383 6.66 -0.56 -17.20
N ASN A 384 7.23 -0.86 -16.03
CA ASN A 384 8.55 -1.45 -15.91
C ASN A 384 8.60 -2.52 -14.83
N LEU A 385 9.36 -3.58 -15.06
CA LEU A 385 9.59 -4.65 -14.10
C LEU A 385 10.30 -4.13 -12.84
N LEU A 386 11.27 -3.21 -12.99
CA LEU A 386 11.90 -2.50 -11.89
C LEU A 386 11.39 -1.06 -11.86
N ALA A 387 10.64 -0.69 -10.82
CA ALA A 387 9.94 0.60 -10.73
C ALA A 387 10.90 1.81 -10.71
N SER A 388 12.03 1.70 -10.00
CA SER A 388 12.98 2.80 -9.79
C SER A 388 14.18 2.72 -10.73
N ILE A 389 14.64 3.89 -11.22
CA ILE A 389 15.90 4.01 -11.98
C ILE A 389 17.08 3.51 -11.13
N ILE A 390 17.08 3.79 -9.82
CA ILE A 390 18.12 3.34 -8.90
C ILE A 390 18.20 1.81 -8.88
N GLN A 391 17.05 1.11 -8.78
CA GLN A 391 16.99 -0.36 -8.84
C GLN A 391 17.59 -0.90 -10.15
N ARG A 392 17.25 -0.28 -11.29
CA ARG A 392 17.76 -0.70 -12.61
C ARG A 392 19.27 -0.57 -12.71
N VAL A 393 19.82 0.60 -12.37
CA VAL A 393 21.27 0.82 -12.39
C VAL A 393 21.98 -0.14 -11.44
N PHE A 394 21.44 -0.30 -10.23
CA PHE A 394 22.02 -1.15 -9.21
C PHE A 394 22.07 -2.63 -9.63
N VAL A 395 21.00 -3.16 -10.20
CA VAL A 395 20.93 -4.54 -10.69
C VAL A 395 22.05 -4.83 -11.69
N TRP A 396 22.31 -3.93 -12.66
CA TRP A 396 23.40 -4.09 -13.63
C TRP A 396 24.78 -3.97 -13.00
N VAL A 397 24.99 -2.97 -12.13
CA VAL A 397 26.29 -2.76 -11.45
C VAL A 397 26.62 -3.92 -10.53
N VAL A 398 25.68 -4.36 -9.70
CA VAL A 398 25.93 -5.47 -8.76
C VAL A 398 26.06 -6.79 -9.50
N SER A 399 25.26 -7.04 -10.55
CA SER A 399 25.43 -8.22 -11.40
C SER A 399 26.84 -8.29 -11.97
N ALA A 400 27.34 -7.18 -12.54
CA ALA A 400 28.68 -7.11 -13.10
C ALA A 400 29.75 -7.36 -12.02
N ILE A 401 29.67 -6.68 -10.89
CA ILE A 401 30.64 -6.85 -9.77
C ILE A 401 30.64 -8.30 -9.29
N THR A 402 29.44 -8.88 -9.10
CA THR A 402 29.29 -10.25 -8.58
C THR A 402 29.81 -11.28 -9.59
N CYS A 403 29.45 -11.19 -10.85
CA CYS A 403 29.93 -12.11 -11.88
C CYS A 403 31.44 -11.97 -12.09
N PHE A 404 31.92 -10.76 -12.43
CA PHE A 404 33.34 -10.56 -12.74
C PHE A 404 34.23 -10.77 -11.51
N GLY A 405 33.81 -10.33 -10.32
CA GLY A 405 34.55 -10.51 -9.07
C GLY A 405 34.74 -11.98 -8.73
N ASN A 406 33.66 -12.77 -8.78
CA ASN A 406 33.73 -14.19 -8.45
C ASN A 406 34.48 -15.00 -9.53
N ILE A 407 34.22 -14.74 -10.83
CA ILE A 407 34.97 -15.38 -11.93
C ILE A 407 36.45 -15.05 -11.83
N PHE A 408 36.80 -13.80 -11.55
CA PHE A 408 38.18 -13.39 -11.35
C PHE A 408 38.85 -14.18 -10.23
N VAL A 409 38.17 -14.34 -9.09
CA VAL A 409 38.69 -15.16 -7.98
C VAL A 409 38.87 -16.61 -8.38
N ILE A 410 37.92 -17.23 -9.07
CA ILE A 410 38.00 -18.61 -9.57
C ILE A 410 39.21 -18.77 -10.47
N CYS A 411 39.42 -17.85 -11.42
CA CYS A 411 40.57 -17.89 -12.36
C CYS A 411 41.90 -17.67 -11.69
N MET A 412 41.96 -16.78 -10.67
CA MET A 412 43.24 -16.43 -9.98
C MET A 412 43.63 -17.41 -8.88
N ARG A 413 42.66 -18.14 -8.33
CA ARG A 413 42.88 -19.06 -7.19
C ARG A 413 43.95 -20.13 -7.41
N PRO A 414 44.08 -20.78 -8.60
CA PRO A 414 45.15 -21.74 -8.86
C PRO A 414 46.54 -21.14 -8.76
N TYR A 415 46.69 -19.83 -9.01
CA TYR A 415 47.98 -19.12 -8.97
C TYR A 415 48.38 -18.64 -7.57
N ILE A 416 47.43 -18.62 -6.61
CA ILE A 416 47.69 -18.23 -5.24
C ILE A 416 48.36 -19.40 -4.51
N ARG A 417 49.62 -19.23 -4.11
CA ARG A 417 50.33 -20.21 -3.24
C ARG A 417 49.66 -20.22 -1.86
N SER A 418 48.77 -21.16 -1.65
CA SER A 418 48.07 -21.37 -0.38
C SER A 418 48.60 -22.64 0.27
N GLU A 419 48.91 -22.57 1.56
CA GLU A 419 49.32 -23.74 2.36
C GLU A 419 48.25 -24.83 2.38
N ASN A 420 46.96 -24.47 2.18
CA ASN A 420 45.83 -25.39 2.25
C ASN A 420 45.03 -25.41 0.95
N LYS A 421 45.36 -26.34 0.03
CA LYS A 421 44.67 -26.52 -1.27
C LYS A 421 43.16 -26.79 -1.11
N LEU A 422 42.73 -27.47 -0.03
CA LEU A 422 41.36 -27.85 0.20
C LEU A 422 40.51 -26.64 0.59
N HIS A 423 41.02 -25.74 1.39
CA HIS A 423 40.36 -24.47 1.68
C HIS A 423 40.14 -23.63 0.40
N GLY A 424 41.11 -23.72 -0.54
CA GLY A 424 40.98 -23.11 -1.86
C GLY A 424 39.79 -23.64 -2.65
N ILE A 425 39.55 -24.93 -2.63
CA ILE A 425 38.40 -25.57 -3.31
C ILE A 425 37.06 -25.11 -2.69
N SER A 426 37.00 -25.00 -1.35
CA SER A 426 35.81 -24.51 -0.67
C SER A 426 35.47 -23.06 -1.04
N ILE A 427 36.49 -22.16 -1.15
CA ILE A 427 36.32 -20.78 -1.59
C ILE A 427 35.89 -20.74 -3.08
N MET A 428 36.45 -21.58 -3.96
CA MET A 428 36.02 -21.65 -5.35
C MET A 428 34.55 -22.10 -5.47
N SER A 429 34.13 -23.07 -4.64
CA SER A 429 32.74 -23.51 -4.56
C SER A 429 31.81 -22.36 -4.14
N LEU A 430 32.22 -21.55 -3.15
CA LEU A 430 31.48 -20.35 -2.72
C LEU A 430 31.36 -19.34 -3.87
N CYS A 431 32.47 -19.04 -4.57
CA CYS A 431 32.45 -18.12 -5.71
C CYS A 431 31.56 -18.65 -6.85
N CYS A 432 31.47 -19.97 -7.07
CA CYS A 432 30.54 -20.54 -8.03
C CYS A 432 29.08 -20.30 -7.62
N ALA A 433 28.74 -20.48 -6.33
CA ALA A 433 27.40 -20.20 -5.82
C ALA A 433 27.05 -18.70 -5.97
N ASP A 434 27.99 -17.80 -5.62
CA ASP A 434 27.79 -16.37 -5.74
C ASP A 434 27.67 -15.89 -7.19
N CYS A 435 28.35 -16.55 -8.15
CA CYS A 435 28.14 -16.29 -9.58
C CYS A 435 26.70 -16.52 -10.02
N LEU A 436 26.00 -17.51 -9.45
CA LEU A 436 24.59 -17.77 -9.76
C LEU A 436 23.70 -16.58 -9.38
N MET A 437 24.00 -15.89 -8.26
CA MET A 437 23.30 -14.65 -7.87
C MET A 437 23.54 -13.54 -8.89
N GLY A 438 24.77 -13.41 -9.39
CA GLY A 438 25.07 -12.45 -10.46
C GLY A 438 24.31 -12.75 -11.76
N ILE A 439 24.21 -14.02 -12.14
CA ILE A 439 23.43 -14.46 -13.30
C ILE A 439 21.93 -14.19 -13.09
N TYR A 440 21.39 -14.46 -11.89
CA TYR A 440 20.02 -14.13 -11.54
C TYR A 440 19.73 -12.63 -11.77
N LEU A 441 20.56 -11.74 -11.23
CA LEU A 441 20.39 -10.29 -11.41
C LEU A 441 20.51 -9.88 -12.88
N PHE A 442 21.44 -10.46 -13.62
CA PHE A 442 21.60 -10.20 -15.05
C PHE A 442 20.32 -10.55 -15.82
N VAL A 443 19.71 -11.69 -15.53
CA VAL A 443 18.48 -12.14 -16.18
C VAL A 443 17.31 -11.21 -15.83
N ILE A 444 17.17 -10.81 -14.55
CA ILE A 444 16.14 -9.85 -14.13
C ILE A 444 16.32 -8.50 -14.87
N GLY A 445 17.55 -7.99 -14.95
CA GLY A 445 17.85 -6.76 -15.72
C GLY A 445 17.54 -6.88 -17.21
N ALA A 446 17.82 -8.04 -17.81
CA ALA A 446 17.51 -8.30 -19.23
C ALA A 446 15.99 -8.33 -19.50
N PHE A 447 15.20 -8.93 -18.60
CA PHE A 447 13.74 -8.93 -18.72
C PHE A 447 13.14 -7.55 -18.41
N ASP A 448 13.72 -6.76 -17.50
CA ASP A 448 13.33 -5.35 -17.31
C ASP A 448 13.51 -4.56 -18.63
N LEU A 449 14.62 -4.77 -19.31
CA LEU A 449 14.88 -4.12 -20.59
C LEU A 449 13.91 -4.57 -21.68
N LYS A 450 13.57 -5.88 -21.72
CA LYS A 450 12.64 -6.48 -22.67
C LYS A 450 11.21 -5.96 -22.53
N TYR A 451 10.73 -5.78 -21.28
CA TYR A 451 9.35 -5.39 -21.00
C TYR A 451 9.17 -3.90 -20.70
N ARG A 452 10.20 -3.09 -20.96
CA ARG A 452 10.20 -1.66 -20.67
C ARG A 452 9.07 -0.94 -21.39
N GLY A 453 8.26 -0.17 -20.65
CA GLY A 453 7.13 0.60 -21.15
C GLY A 453 5.82 -0.19 -21.26
N GLU A 454 5.86 -1.53 -21.23
CA GLU A 454 4.70 -2.38 -21.43
C GLU A 454 4.60 -3.54 -20.44
N TYR A 455 5.28 -3.44 -19.29
CA TYR A 455 5.36 -4.54 -18.32
C TYR A 455 3.98 -5.06 -17.90
N ASN A 456 3.01 -4.18 -17.67
CA ASN A 456 1.66 -4.58 -17.25
C ASN A 456 0.99 -5.60 -18.20
N LYS A 457 1.24 -5.48 -19.51
CA LYS A 457 0.68 -6.41 -20.52
C LYS A 457 1.26 -7.82 -20.40
N HIS A 458 2.50 -7.94 -19.90
CA HIS A 458 3.27 -9.18 -19.84
C HIS A 458 3.50 -9.68 -18.41
N ALA A 459 3.14 -8.88 -17.40
CA ALA A 459 3.44 -9.17 -15.99
C ALA A 459 2.94 -10.55 -15.56
N GLN A 460 1.67 -10.88 -15.83
CA GLN A 460 1.09 -12.17 -15.47
C GLN A 460 1.76 -13.33 -16.23
N LEU A 461 1.98 -13.17 -17.53
CA LEU A 461 2.68 -14.19 -18.35
C LEU A 461 4.12 -14.41 -17.87
N TRP A 462 4.80 -13.34 -17.43
CA TRP A 462 6.14 -13.42 -16.86
C TRP A 462 6.14 -14.18 -15.53
N MET A 463 5.30 -13.77 -14.59
CA MET A 463 5.23 -14.37 -13.24
C MET A 463 4.80 -15.86 -13.30
N ASP A 464 3.92 -16.23 -14.22
CA ASP A 464 3.48 -17.63 -14.40
C ASP A 464 4.43 -18.45 -15.26
N SER A 465 5.45 -17.80 -15.90
CA SER A 465 6.37 -18.48 -16.79
C SER A 465 7.33 -19.40 -16.07
N ILE A 466 7.73 -20.48 -16.76
CA ILE A 466 8.79 -21.36 -16.28
C ILE A 466 10.13 -20.63 -16.13
N HIS A 467 10.36 -19.55 -16.91
CA HIS A 467 11.56 -18.74 -16.79
C HIS A 467 11.65 -18.03 -15.43
N CYS A 468 10.56 -17.42 -14.95
CA CYS A 468 10.50 -16.81 -13.63
C CYS A 468 10.75 -17.86 -12.54
N GLN A 469 10.14 -19.03 -12.64
CA GLN A 469 10.33 -20.13 -11.69
C GLN A 469 11.78 -20.61 -11.65
N LEU A 470 12.42 -20.78 -12.81
CA LEU A 470 13.83 -21.20 -12.89
C LEU A 470 14.78 -20.11 -12.40
N VAL A 471 14.51 -18.85 -12.70
CA VAL A 471 15.32 -17.70 -12.24
C VAL A 471 15.21 -17.56 -10.72
N GLY A 472 14.02 -17.74 -10.16
CA GLY A 472 13.80 -17.73 -8.72
C GLY A 472 14.47 -18.92 -8.00
N SER A 473 14.38 -20.12 -8.56
CA SER A 473 15.08 -21.29 -8.01
C SER A 473 16.61 -21.11 -8.06
N LEU A 474 17.14 -20.44 -9.09
CA LEU A 474 18.56 -20.10 -9.18
C LEU A 474 19.01 -19.16 -8.06
N ALA A 475 18.18 -18.16 -7.73
CA ALA A 475 18.46 -17.23 -6.64
C ALA A 475 18.48 -17.94 -5.29
N ILE A 476 17.50 -18.80 -5.01
CA ILE A 476 17.46 -19.59 -3.76
C ILE A 476 18.63 -20.58 -3.71
N LEU A 477 18.93 -21.26 -4.82
CA LEU A 477 20.10 -22.16 -4.88
C LEU A 477 21.39 -21.41 -4.52
N SER A 478 21.61 -20.24 -5.12
CA SER A 478 22.76 -19.39 -4.79
C SER A 478 22.82 -19.04 -3.31
N THR A 479 21.70 -18.55 -2.77
CA THR A 479 21.62 -18.10 -1.39
C THR A 479 21.87 -19.23 -0.39
N GLU A 480 21.17 -20.37 -0.55
CA GLU A 480 21.28 -21.49 0.39
C GLU A 480 22.65 -22.15 0.34
N VAL A 481 23.20 -22.39 -0.86
CA VAL A 481 24.55 -22.95 -1.00
C VAL A 481 25.60 -22.02 -0.42
N SER A 482 25.51 -20.70 -0.66
CA SER A 482 26.45 -19.72 -0.10
C SER A 482 26.41 -19.71 1.43
N VAL A 483 25.21 -19.70 2.05
CA VAL A 483 25.06 -19.71 3.52
C VAL A 483 25.64 -20.98 4.13
N LEU A 484 25.33 -22.15 3.55
CA LEU A 484 25.84 -23.44 4.04
C LEU A 484 27.36 -23.53 3.88
N LEU A 485 27.93 -23.04 2.76
CA LEU A 485 29.38 -22.99 2.54
C LEU A 485 30.07 -22.02 3.51
N LEU A 486 29.51 -20.85 3.77
CA LEU A 486 30.01 -19.90 4.76
C LEU A 486 30.02 -20.50 6.17
N THR A 487 28.95 -21.20 6.52
CA THR A 487 28.85 -21.92 7.79
C THR A 487 29.91 -23.00 7.90
N TYR A 488 30.10 -23.81 6.85
CA TYR A 488 31.15 -24.82 6.79
C TYR A 488 32.56 -24.22 6.92
N LEU A 489 32.87 -23.17 6.15
CA LEU A 489 34.15 -22.46 6.22
C LEU A 489 34.41 -21.86 7.60
N THR A 490 33.37 -21.33 8.23
CA THR A 490 33.43 -20.77 9.59
C THR A 490 33.73 -21.86 10.62
N LEU A 491 33.02 -22.99 10.57
CA LEU A 491 33.24 -24.13 11.45
C LEU A 491 34.63 -24.75 11.26
N GLU A 492 35.11 -24.85 10.00
CA GLU A 492 36.49 -25.31 9.72
C GLU A 492 37.52 -24.42 10.45
N LYS A 493 37.35 -23.10 10.36
CA LYS A 493 38.24 -22.13 11.05
C LYS A 493 38.08 -22.18 12.56
N TYR A 494 36.84 -22.27 13.06
CA TYR A 494 36.55 -22.37 14.47
C TYR A 494 37.28 -23.57 15.12
N ILE A 495 37.16 -24.76 14.52
CA ILE A 495 37.84 -25.97 15.05
C ILE A 495 39.37 -25.80 15.04
N CYS A 496 39.94 -25.20 14.01
CA CYS A 496 41.40 -25.03 13.94
C CYS A 496 41.94 -23.97 14.91
N ILE A 497 41.15 -22.95 15.26
CA ILE A 497 41.58 -21.86 16.14
C ILE A 497 41.33 -22.20 17.62
N VAL A 498 40.14 -22.68 17.95
CA VAL A 498 39.72 -22.94 19.34
C VAL A 498 40.25 -24.28 19.85
N TYR A 499 40.36 -25.28 18.96
CA TYR A 499 40.84 -26.64 19.32
C TYR A 499 42.04 -27.07 18.46
N PRO A 500 43.22 -26.43 18.60
CA PRO A 500 44.37 -26.68 17.73
C PRO A 500 44.86 -28.13 17.77
N PHE A 501 44.71 -28.82 18.89
CA PHE A 501 45.10 -30.23 19.05
C PHE A 501 44.10 -31.24 18.45
N ARG A 502 42.84 -30.80 18.18
CA ARG A 502 41.82 -31.60 17.54
C ARG A 502 41.67 -31.28 16.04
N CYS A 503 42.50 -30.36 15.52
CA CYS A 503 42.49 -30.03 14.12
C CYS A 503 42.83 -31.27 13.28
N LEU A 504 41.80 -31.99 12.85
CA LEU A 504 41.92 -33.16 11.99
C LEU A 504 42.53 -32.71 10.67
N LYS A 505 43.69 -33.27 10.30
CA LYS A 505 44.28 -33.03 8.96
C LYS A 505 43.17 -33.21 7.90
N PRO A 506 42.88 -32.17 7.09
CA PRO A 506 41.77 -32.23 6.15
C PRO A 506 42.02 -33.34 5.12
N ARG A 507 41.17 -34.38 5.11
CA ARG A 507 41.23 -35.43 4.09
C ARG A 507 40.44 -34.93 2.86
N LYS A 508 41.03 -35.01 1.66
CA LYS A 508 40.42 -34.56 0.40
C LYS A 508 39.03 -35.13 0.20
N CYS A 509 38.84 -36.44 0.39
CA CYS A 509 37.53 -37.08 0.22
C CYS A 509 36.44 -36.48 1.13
N ARG A 510 36.75 -36.23 2.42
CA ARG A 510 35.77 -35.66 3.37
C ARG A 510 35.32 -34.27 2.95
N THR A 511 36.26 -33.37 2.60
CA THR A 511 35.94 -32.01 2.16
C THR A 511 35.09 -32.05 0.88
N ILE A 512 35.48 -32.83 -0.12
CA ILE A 512 34.71 -32.94 -1.37
C ILE A 512 33.33 -33.53 -1.12
N SER A 513 33.20 -34.55 -0.26
CA SER A 513 31.92 -35.13 0.08
C SER A 513 30.97 -34.13 0.76
N ILE A 514 31.51 -33.28 1.67
CA ILE A 514 30.71 -32.22 2.32
C ILE A 514 30.30 -31.18 1.30
N LEU A 515 31.18 -30.73 0.40
CA LEU A 515 30.83 -29.77 -0.63
C LEU A 515 29.76 -30.29 -1.56
N VAL A 516 29.88 -31.56 -2.02
CA VAL A 516 28.86 -32.22 -2.85
C VAL A 516 27.51 -32.32 -2.11
N LEU A 517 27.55 -32.70 -0.82
CA LEU A 517 26.34 -32.77 0.00
C LEU A 517 25.64 -31.39 0.12
N ILE A 518 26.40 -30.30 0.34
CA ILE A 518 25.89 -28.93 0.41
C ILE A 518 25.18 -28.57 -0.90
N TRP A 519 25.81 -28.87 -2.05
CA TRP A 519 25.18 -28.62 -3.36
C TRP A 519 23.92 -29.44 -3.58
N ILE A 520 23.92 -30.72 -3.19
CA ILE A 520 22.71 -31.58 -3.29
C ILE A 520 21.58 -30.99 -2.43
N ILE A 521 21.88 -30.61 -1.17
CA ILE A 521 20.87 -29.99 -0.28
C ILE A 521 20.34 -28.70 -0.91
N GLY A 522 21.23 -27.83 -1.41
CA GLY A 522 20.84 -26.58 -2.07
C GLY A 522 19.95 -26.82 -3.29
N PHE A 523 20.27 -27.80 -4.14
CA PHE A 523 19.44 -28.19 -5.29
C PHE A 523 18.07 -28.69 -4.84
N VAL A 524 18.01 -29.58 -3.86
CA VAL A 524 16.75 -30.10 -3.33
C VAL A 524 15.89 -28.96 -2.81
N VAL A 525 16.45 -28.09 -1.98
CA VAL A 525 15.72 -26.92 -1.43
C VAL A 525 15.24 -25.98 -2.55
N ALA A 526 16.06 -25.66 -3.54
CA ALA A 526 15.67 -24.74 -4.59
C ALA A 526 14.61 -25.30 -5.55
N PHE A 527 14.59 -26.61 -5.81
CA PHE A 527 13.74 -27.21 -6.83
C PHE A 527 12.52 -27.95 -6.30
N ILE A 528 12.39 -28.23 -4.99
CA ILE A 528 11.19 -28.78 -4.38
C ILE A 528 9.92 -27.99 -4.70
N PRO A 529 9.89 -26.62 -4.67
CA PRO A 529 8.67 -25.88 -4.99
C PRO A 529 8.17 -26.07 -6.43
N LEU A 530 9.04 -26.52 -7.35
CA LEU A 530 8.67 -26.78 -8.75
C LEU A 530 8.01 -28.16 -8.94
N SER A 531 8.17 -29.08 -7.99
CA SER A 531 7.72 -30.47 -8.12
C SER A 531 6.21 -30.66 -7.89
N ASN A 532 5.61 -29.86 -6.99
CA ASN A 532 4.19 -29.97 -6.64
C ASN A 532 3.47 -28.62 -6.74
N LYS A 533 2.84 -28.38 -7.89
CA LYS A 533 2.13 -27.13 -8.19
C LYS A 533 0.85 -26.94 -7.36
N GLU A 534 0.24 -28.01 -6.87
CA GLU A 534 -0.98 -27.90 -6.03
C GLU A 534 -0.63 -27.44 -4.62
N PHE A 535 0.47 -27.96 -4.04
CA PHE A 535 0.93 -27.64 -2.70
C PHE A 535 1.60 -26.25 -2.62
N PHE A 536 2.49 -25.95 -3.58
CA PHE A 536 3.27 -24.71 -3.58
C PHE A 536 2.65 -23.58 -4.43
N ARG A 537 1.65 -23.89 -5.28
CA ARG A 537 1.11 -22.97 -6.28
C ARG A 537 2.24 -22.31 -7.10
N ASN A 538 2.21 -20.99 -7.26
CA ASN A 538 3.26 -20.25 -7.97
C ASN A 538 4.25 -19.62 -6.98
N TYR A 539 5.03 -20.46 -6.26
CA TYR A 539 5.92 -20.04 -5.17
C TYR A 539 6.91 -18.93 -5.57
N TYR A 540 7.52 -19.06 -6.74
CA TYR A 540 8.47 -18.07 -7.25
C TYR A 540 7.82 -16.91 -8.00
N GLY A 541 6.65 -17.08 -8.56
CA GLY A 541 5.93 -16.08 -9.34
C GLY A 541 5.04 -15.13 -8.54
N THR A 542 5.32 -14.93 -7.26
CA THR A 542 4.57 -14.00 -6.38
C THR A 542 4.87 -12.54 -6.67
N ASN A 543 6.00 -12.24 -7.31
CA ASN A 543 6.42 -10.89 -7.68
C ASN A 543 7.25 -10.87 -8.96
N GLY A 544 7.47 -9.68 -9.52
CA GLY A 544 8.19 -9.50 -10.79
C GLY A 544 9.66 -9.95 -10.79
N VAL A 545 10.32 -9.96 -9.64
CA VAL A 545 11.72 -10.41 -9.49
C VAL A 545 11.83 -11.90 -9.16
N CYS A 546 10.73 -12.63 -9.10
CA CYS A 546 10.68 -14.08 -8.91
C CYS A 546 11.36 -14.56 -7.62
N PHE A 547 11.31 -13.78 -6.54
CA PHE A 547 11.95 -14.11 -5.26
C PHE A 547 10.92 -14.20 -4.11
N PRO A 548 10.81 -15.34 -3.39
CA PRO A 548 9.72 -15.62 -2.45
C PRO A 548 10.00 -15.10 -1.03
N LEU A 549 10.34 -13.83 -0.87
CA LEU A 549 10.59 -13.25 0.46
C LEU A 549 9.30 -12.85 1.18
N HIS A 550 8.32 -12.32 0.46
CA HIS A 550 7.06 -11.83 1.01
C HIS A 550 5.97 -12.88 0.87
N SER A 551 5.28 -13.17 1.97
CA SER A 551 4.14 -14.09 2.03
C SER A 551 2.88 -13.26 2.27
N GLU A 552 2.00 -13.15 1.27
CA GLU A 552 0.67 -12.56 1.43
C GLU A 552 -0.27 -13.57 2.09
N GLN A 553 -1.30 -13.09 2.79
CA GLN A 553 -2.30 -13.90 3.49
C GLN A 553 -3.04 -14.93 2.60
N SER A 554 -2.95 -14.79 1.28
CA SER A 554 -3.62 -15.66 0.31
C SER A 554 -2.76 -16.81 -0.22
N GLU A 555 -1.50 -16.94 0.21
CA GLU A 555 -0.65 -18.06 -0.19
C GLU A 555 -1.16 -19.37 0.42
N SER A 556 -0.87 -20.48 -0.27
CA SER A 556 -1.13 -21.80 0.29
C SER A 556 -0.37 -21.97 1.60
N SER A 557 -0.99 -22.57 2.62
CA SER A 557 -0.34 -22.85 3.90
C SER A 557 1.01 -23.55 3.74
N GLY A 558 1.17 -24.37 2.69
CA GLY A 558 2.41 -25.07 2.36
C GLY A 558 3.55 -24.13 1.95
N SER A 559 3.29 -23.14 1.09
CA SER A 559 4.30 -22.14 0.67
C SER A 559 4.80 -21.31 1.83
N GLN A 560 3.90 -20.90 2.73
CA GLN A 560 4.26 -20.13 3.93
C GLN A 560 5.14 -20.92 4.88
N ILE A 561 4.74 -22.14 5.23
CA ILE A 561 5.51 -23.02 6.11
C ILE A 561 6.89 -23.28 5.53
N TYR A 562 6.97 -23.59 4.23
CA TYR A 562 8.23 -23.83 3.56
C TYR A 562 9.16 -22.63 3.61
N SER A 563 8.66 -21.44 3.29
CA SER A 563 9.42 -20.19 3.36
C SER A 563 9.93 -19.88 4.79
N VAL A 564 9.11 -20.12 5.80
CA VAL A 564 9.48 -19.97 7.22
C VAL A 564 10.58 -20.95 7.61
N VAL A 565 10.46 -22.23 7.23
CA VAL A 565 11.47 -23.26 7.52
C VAL A 565 12.83 -22.89 6.90
N ILE A 566 12.86 -22.38 5.68
CA ILE A 566 14.11 -21.96 5.03
C ILE A 566 14.70 -20.70 5.71
N PHE A 567 13.95 -19.61 5.75
CA PHE A 567 14.50 -18.33 6.22
C PHE A 567 14.69 -18.25 7.73
N LEU A 568 13.71 -18.69 8.55
CA LEU A 568 13.80 -18.65 10.01
C LEU A 568 14.29 -19.96 10.64
N GLY A 569 14.24 -21.08 9.93
CA GLY A 569 14.83 -22.33 10.38
C GLY A 569 16.31 -22.42 9.97
N VAL A 570 16.57 -22.71 8.70
CA VAL A 570 17.91 -23.02 8.20
C VAL A 570 18.84 -21.82 8.25
N ASN A 571 18.44 -20.68 7.68
CA ASN A 571 19.31 -19.52 7.54
C ASN A 571 19.58 -18.81 8.88
N LEU A 572 18.57 -18.69 9.75
CA LEU A 572 18.78 -18.13 11.09
C LEU A 572 19.68 -19.04 11.94
N ALA A 573 19.50 -20.37 11.90
CA ALA A 573 20.38 -21.31 12.60
C ALA A 573 21.82 -21.21 12.09
N ALA A 574 22.03 -21.16 10.77
CA ALA A 574 23.34 -20.97 10.16
C ALA A 574 23.99 -19.65 10.60
N PHE A 575 23.23 -18.56 10.60
CA PHE A 575 23.69 -17.25 11.07
C PHE A 575 24.12 -17.27 12.55
N LEU A 576 23.32 -17.89 13.43
CA LEU A 576 23.66 -18.02 14.85
C LEU A 576 24.92 -18.85 15.06
N ILE A 577 25.11 -19.93 14.29
CA ILE A 577 26.35 -20.76 14.31
C ILE A 577 27.55 -19.90 13.89
N ILE A 578 27.41 -19.09 12.84
CA ILE A 578 28.48 -18.19 12.36
C ILE A 578 28.84 -17.18 13.45
N VAL A 579 27.86 -16.47 14.01
CA VAL A 579 28.07 -15.45 15.06
C VAL A 579 28.73 -16.06 16.30
N PHE A 580 28.22 -17.19 16.78
CA PHE A 580 28.77 -17.91 17.93
C PHE A 580 30.21 -18.35 17.67
N SER A 581 30.49 -18.93 16.51
CA SER A 581 31.82 -19.42 16.14
C SER A 581 32.86 -18.29 16.09
N TYR A 582 32.47 -17.14 15.47
CA TYR A 582 33.39 -15.98 15.43
C TYR A 582 33.56 -15.33 16.81
N GLY A 583 32.49 -15.25 17.63
CA GLY A 583 32.56 -14.76 18.99
C GLY A 583 33.54 -15.62 19.84
N SER A 584 33.42 -16.93 19.76
CA SER A 584 34.32 -17.87 20.42
C SER A 584 35.75 -17.80 19.90
N MET A 585 35.95 -17.68 18.59
CA MET A 585 37.30 -17.47 18.02
C MET A 585 37.94 -16.18 18.53
N PHE A 586 37.18 -15.07 18.55
CA PHE A 586 37.65 -13.79 19.07
C PHE A 586 38.03 -13.89 20.54
N TYR A 587 37.20 -14.51 21.38
CA TYR A 587 37.46 -14.72 22.80
C TYR A 587 38.73 -15.57 23.02
N SER A 588 38.88 -16.67 22.29
CA SER A 588 40.02 -17.55 22.36
C SER A 588 41.34 -16.83 21.98
N VAL A 589 41.32 -16.05 20.89
CA VAL A 589 42.48 -15.24 20.45
C VAL A 589 42.79 -14.17 21.47
N HIS A 590 41.80 -13.50 22.05
CA HIS A 590 42.01 -12.46 23.08
C HIS A 590 42.60 -13.04 24.35
N GLN A 591 42.13 -14.20 24.83
CA GLN A 591 42.64 -14.87 26.02
C GLN A 591 44.08 -15.34 25.82
N THR A 592 44.40 -15.91 24.64
CA THR A 592 45.78 -16.31 24.30
C THR A 592 46.71 -15.10 24.22
N ALA A 593 46.27 -13.96 23.73
CA ALA A 593 47.04 -12.72 23.66
C ALA A 593 47.35 -12.13 25.04
N ILE A 594 46.49 -12.31 26.04
CA ILE A 594 46.72 -11.84 27.42
C ILE A 594 47.75 -12.71 28.12
N MET A 595 47.79 -14.03 27.86
CA MET A 595 48.70 -14.97 28.50
C MET A 595 50.12 -14.92 27.92
N ALA A 596 50.34 -14.38 26.74
CA ALA A 596 51.66 -14.33 26.07
C ALA A 596 52.29 -12.93 26.21
N THR A 597 52.88 -12.63 27.36
CA THR A 597 53.52 -11.34 27.67
C THR A 597 54.82 -11.07 26.90
N GLU A 598 55.34 -12.01 26.12
CA GLU A 598 56.63 -11.89 25.46
C GLU A 598 56.66 -11.62 23.94
N ILE A 599 55.51 -11.54 23.25
CA ILE A 599 55.56 -11.45 21.78
C ILE A 599 54.65 -10.36 21.20
N GLN A 600 55.13 -9.12 21.31
CA GLN A 600 54.47 -7.91 20.75
C GLN A 600 54.17 -8.02 19.23
N ASN A 601 54.91 -8.78 18.46
CA ASN A 601 54.73 -9.00 17.03
C ASN A 601 53.62 -10.02 16.71
N HIS A 602 53.38 -11.00 17.63
CA HIS A 602 52.32 -11.99 17.46
C HIS A 602 50.95 -11.35 17.71
N ILE A 603 50.85 -10.47 18.71
CA ILE A 603 49.61 -9.74 19.08
C ILE A 603 49.13 -8.86 17.92
N LYS A 604 50.03 -8.16 17.19
CA LYS A 604 49.67 -7.38 16.00
C LYS A 604 49.08 -8.23 14.88
N LYS A 605 49.58 -9.45 14.68
CA LYS A 605 49.11 -10.39 13.66
C LYS A 605 47.72 -10.91 13.97
N GLU A 606 47.45 -11.20 15.25
CA GLU A 606 46.17 -11.70 15.76
C GLU A 606 45.07 -10.62 15.80
N MET A 607 45.42 -9.37 16.18
CA MET A 607 44.52 -8.25 16.15
C MET A 607 44.05 -7.93 14.71
N THR A 608 44.89 -8.11 13.71
CA THR A 608 44.52 -7.96 12.29
C THR A 608 43.59 -9.07 11.85
N LEU A 609 43.74 -10.28 12.34
CA LEU A 609 42.83 -11.42 12.10
C LEU A 609 41.47 -11.17 12.76
N ALA A 610 41.46 -10.72 14.01
CA ALA A 610 40.22 -10.40 14.74
C ALA A 610 39.42 -9.28 14.07
N LYS A 611 40.06 -8.23 13.58
CA LYS A 611 39.42 -7.16 12.82
C LYS A 611 38.74 -7.69 11.53
N ARG A 612 39.36 -8.62 10.81
CA ARG A 612 38.78 -9.23 9.61
C ARG A 612 37.53 -10.05 9.95
N PHE A 613 37.59 -10.85 11.02
CA PHE A 613 36.41 -11.61 11.47
C PHE A 613 35.26 -10.71 11.86
N PHE A 614 35.51 -9.59 12.51
CA PHE A 614 34.50 -8.60 12.83
C PHE A 614 33.80 -8.07 11.55
N PHE A 615 34.57 -7.70 10.53
CA PHE A 615 33.98 -7.19 9.28
C PHE A 615 33.13 -8.24 8.55
N ILE A 616 33.55 -9.51 8.55
CA ILE A 616 32.78 -10.60 7.94
C ILE A 616 31.45 -10.77 8.66
N VAL A 617 31.45 -10.90 10.00
CA VAL A 617 30.21 -11.02 10.78
C VAL A 617 29.32 -9.80 10.64
N PHE A 618 29.93 -8.62 10.63
CA PHE A 618 29.18 -7.36 10.49
C PHE A 618 28.50 -7.25 9.13
N THR A 619 29.17 -7.60 8.03
CA THR A 619 28.56 -7.59 6.69
C THR A 619 27.45 -8.63 6.56
N ASP A 620 27.66 -9.83 7.08
CA ASP A 620 26.64 -10.89 7.11
C ASP A 620 25.42 -10.45 7.95
N ALA A 621 25.65 -9.85 9.12
CA ALA A 621 24.59 -9.35 9.98
C ALA A 621 23.76 -8.25 9.29
N LEU A 622 24.41 -7.30 8.62
CA LEU A 622 23.73 -6.25 7.86
C LEU A 622 22.85 -6.82 6.73
N CYS A 623 23.22 -7.95 6.15
CA CYS A 623 22.44 -8.60 5.10
C CYS A 623 21.30 -9.45 5.66
N TRP A 624 21.53 -10.24 6.71
CA TRP A 624 20.58 -11.23 7.18
C TRP A 624 19.56 -10.72 8.20
N ILE A 625 19.96 -9.80 9.10
CA ILE A 625 19.06 -9.27 10.13
C ILE A 625 17.79 -8.63 9.52
N PRO A 626 17.87 -7.76 8.50
CA PRO A 626 16.67 -7.21 7.86
C PRO A 626 15.75 -8.29 7.28
N ILE A 627 16.30 -9.35 6.70
CA ILE A 627 15.52 -10.47 6.13
C ILE A 627 14.76 -11.21 7.24
N PHE A 628 15.42 -11.50 8.37
CA PHE A 628 14.79 -12.16 9.50
C PHE A 628 13.69 -11.30 10.13
N ILE A 629 13.92 -10.00 10.28
CA ILE A 629 12.91 -9.05 10.79
C ILE A 629 11.69 -9.04 9.87
N LEU A 630 11.89 -8.90 8.56
CA LEU A 630 10.78 -8.89 7.60
C LEU A 630 9.99 -10.20 7.65
N LYS A 631 10.68 -11.34 7.73
CA LYS A 631 9.99 -12.63 7.80
C LYS A 631 9.24 -12.83 9.12
N LEU A 632 9.77 -12.34 10.23
CA LEU A 632 9.09 -12.35 11.51
C LEU A 632 7.85 -11.43 11.51
N LEU A 633 7.96 -10.21 10.97
CA LEU A 633 6.83 -9.30 10.82
C LEU A 633 5.74 -9.89 9.92
N SER A 634 6.15 -10.57 8.84
CA SER A 634 5.21 -11.31 7.97
C SER A 634 4.45 -12.41 8.70
N LEU A 635 5.10 -13.13 9.62
CA LEU A 635 4.44 -14.13 10.48
C LEU A 635 3.44 -13.49 11.47
N LEU A 636 3.75 -12.29 11.97
CA LEU A 636 2.88 -11.53 12.86
C LEU A 636 1.73 -10.83 12.10
N GLN A 637 1.59 -11.11 10.81
CA GLN A 637 0.56 -10.52 9.94
C GLN A 637 0.59 -8.98 9.87
N VAL A 638 1.76 -8.40 10.08
CA VAL A 638 1.96 -6.94 9.92
C VAL A 638 2.07 -6.63 8.42
N GLU A 639 1.29 -5.68 7.94
CA GLU A 639 1.39 -5.21 6.56
C GLU A 639 2.73 -4.49 6.33
N ILE A 640 3.57 -5.06 5.46
CA ILE A 640 4.88 -4.53 5.14
C ILE A 640 4.79 -3.81 3.80
N PRO A 641 5.18 -2.51 3.72
CA PRO A 641 5.24 -1.80 2.44
C PRO A 641 6.14 -2.53 1.43
N GLY A 642 5.64 -2.78 0.22
CA GLY A 642 6.38 -3.47 -0.84
C GLY A 642 7.73 -2.82 -1.20
N THR A 643 7.86 -1.50 -0.97
CA THR A 643 9.13 -0.78 -1.12
C THR A 643 10.23 -1.31 -0.21
N ILE A 644 9.94 -1.66 1.05
CA ILE A 644 10.93 -2.21 2.00
C ILE A 644 11.37 -3.59 1.53
N THR A 645 10.45 -4.45 1.14
CA THR A 645 10.74 -5.77 0.59
C THR A 645 11.62 -5.68 -0.65
N SER A 646 11.33 -4.74 -1.53
CA SER A 646 12.10 -4.44 -2.73
C SER A 646 13.57 -4.06 -2.41
N TRP A 647 13.79 -3.17 -1.44
CA TRP A 647 15.14 -2.80 -1.01
C TRP A 647 15.92 -4.00 -0.47
N VAL A 648 15.28 -4.88 0.29
CA VAL A 648 15.93 -6.07 0.85
C VAL A 648 16.31 -7.06 -0.25
N VAL A 649 15.39 -7.38 -1.16
CA VAL A 649 15.61 -8.40 -2.21
C VAL A 649 16.61 -7.93 -3.27
N ILE A 650 16.51 -6.68 -3.72
CA ILE A 650 17.32 -6.18 -4.84
C ILE A 650 18.67 -5.65 -4.35
N PHE A 651 18.73 -4.99 -3.19
CA PHE A 651 19.95 -4.34 -2.72
C PHE A 651 20.69 -5.17 -1.67
N ILE A 652 20.02 -5.58 -0.59
CA ILE A 652 20.68 -6.17 0.57
C ILE A 652 21.15 -7.60 0.28
N LEU A 653 20.29 -8.45 -0.24
CA LEU A 653 20.59 -9.86 -0.48
C LEU A 653 21.76 -10.07 -1.45
N PRO A 654 21.84 -9.40 -2.62
CA PRO A 654 22.93 -9.62 -3.57
C PRO A 654 24.27 -9.00 -3.16
N ILE A 655 24.28 -8.01 -2.25
CA ILE A 655 25.49 -7.37 -1.77
C ILE A 655 26.40 -8.41 -1.08
N ASN A 656 25.85 -9.38 -0.35
CA ASN A 656 26.64 -10.41 0.30
C ASN A 656 27.48 -11.18 -0.72
N SER A 657 26.88 -11.66 -1.81
CA SER A 657 27.58 -12.35 -2.90
C SER A 657 28.59 -11.47 -3.63
N ALA A 658 28.38 -10.16 -3.70
CA ALA A 658 29.31 -9.20 -4.29
C ALA A 658 30.51 -8.90 -3.37
N LEU A 659 30.32 -8.95 -2.04
CA LEU A 659 31.39 -8.69 -1.06
C LEU A 659 32.29 -9.91 -0.81
N ASN A 660 31.80 -11.11 -0.98
CA ASN A 660 32.53 -12.35 -0.71
C ASN A 660 33.92 -12.43 -1.41
N PRO A 661 34.10 -12.10 -2.69
CA PRO A 661 35.41 -12.05 -3.34
C PRO A 661 36.37 -11.12 -2.63
N LEU A 662 35.92 -9.96 -2.20
CA LEU A 662 36.70 -8.97 -1.50
C LEU A 662 37.14 -9.49 -0.14
N LEU A 663 36.23 -10.01 0.68
CA LEU A 663 36.47 -10.44 2.06
C LEU A 663 37.34 -11.68 2.13
N TYR A 664 37.08 -12.69 1.32
CA TYR A 664 37.73 -14.01 1.41
C TYR A 664 38.95 -14.16 0.51
N THR A 665 39.20 -13.26 -0.46
CA THR A 665 40.30 -13.39 -1.41
C THR A 665 41.11 -12.12 -1.56
N LEU A 666 40.54 -11.03 -2.03
CA LEU A 666 41.29 -9.83 -2.44
C LEU A 666 42.01 -9.13 -1.29
N THR A 667 41.48 -9.21 -0.06
CA THR A 667 42.10 -8.62 1.14
C THR A 667 43.19 -9.50 1.78
N THR A 668 43.33 -10.76 1.32
CA THR A 668 44.25 -11.71 1.93
C THR A 668 45.74 -11.43 1.57
N ARG A 669 46.66 -11.71 2.52
CA ARG A 669 48.11 -11.54 2.29
C ARG A 669 48.60 -12.34 1.07
N PRO A 670 48.28 -13.64 0.92
CA PRO A 670 48.75 -14.42 -0.23
C PRO A 670 48.36 -13.83 -1.57
N PHE A 671 47.16 -13.23 -1.65
CA PHE A 671 46.73 -12.56 -2.88
C PHE A 671 47.49 -11.27 -3.16
N LYS A 672 47.71 -10.43 -2.13
CA LYS A 672 48.53 -9.20 -2.24
C LYS A 672 49.95 -9.50 -2.67
N GLU A 673 50.57 -10.51 -2.10
CA GLU A 673 51.91 -10.97 -2.45
C GLU A 673 51.97 -11.47 -3.90
N MET A 674 50.97 -12.24 -4.33
CA MET A 674 50.87 -12.73 -5.72
C MET A 674 50.77 -11.58 -6.72
N ILE A 675 49.92 -10.58 -6.42
CA ILE A 675 49.78 -9.38 -7.28
C ILE A 675 51.08 -8.60 -7.33
N HIS A 676 51.76 -8.43 -6.19
CA HIS A 676 53.05 -7.75 -6.14
C HIS A 676 54.12 -8.48 -6.97
N GLN A 677 54.20 -9.82 -6.88
CA GLN A 677 55.09 -10.64 -7.69
C GLN A 677 54.76 -10.56 -9.17
N PHE A 678 53.45 -10.57 -9.54
CA PHE A 678 53.04 -10.43 -10.91
C PHE A 678 53.45 -9.08 -11.50
N TRP A 679 53.23 -7.98 -10.75
CA TRP A 679 53.64 -6.62 -11.15
C TRP A 679 55.14 -6.50 -11.27
N TYR A 680 55.89 -7.10 -10.33
CA TYR A 680 57.35 -7.14 -10.37
C TYR A 680 57.86 -7.87 -11.62
N ASN A 681 57.32 -9.04 -11.88
CA ASN A 681 57.65 -9.83 -13.08
C ASN A 681 57.25 -9.13 -14.37
N TYR A 682 56.11 -8.46 -14.40
CA TYR A 682 55.65 -7.67 -15.56
C TYR A 682 56.58 -6.48 -15.83
N ARG A 683 56.94 -5.74 -14.78
CA ARG A 683 57.94 -4.67 -14.90
C ARG A 683 59.32 -5.18 -15.37
N GLN A 684 59.75 -6.31 -14.89
CA GLN A 684 61.02 -6.94 -15.28
C GLN A 684 60.96 -7.40 -16.76
N ARG A 685 59.87 -7.98 -17.24
CA ARG A 685 59.67 -8.33 -18.64
C ARG A 685 59.60 -7.11 -19.57
N ARG A 686 58.99 -6.01 -19.11
CA ARG A 686 58.93 -4.73 -19.84
C ARG A 686 60.32 -4.06 -19.87
N SER A 687 61.09 -4.14 -18.76
CA SER A 687 62.46 -3.65 -18.68
C SER A 687 63.42 -4.46 -19.60
N LYS A 688 63.20 -5.79 -19.70
CA LYS A 688 63.98 -6.63 -20.61
C LYS A 688 63.66 -6.44 -22.11
N ARG A 689 62.42 -6.03 -22.45
CA ARG A 689 62.04 -5.64 -23.81
C ARG A 689 62.49 -4.23 -24.21
N GLY A 690 62.86 -3.38 -23.22
CA GLY A 690 63.33 -2.01 -23.44
C GLY A 690 64.83 -1.81 -23.32
N LYS A 691 65.66 -2.87 -23.24
CA LYS A 691 67.12 -2.76 -23.26
C LYS A 691 67.68 -2.85 -24.72
N GLY A 692 67.26 -1.93 -25.59
CA GLY A 692 68.09 -1.14 -26.42
C GLY A 692 68.00 0.29 -25.91
N SER A 693 69.12 0.73 -25.22
CA SER A 693 69.42 2.12 -24.84
C SER A 693 68.64 2.78 -23.67
N GLN A 694 69.48 3.27 -22.75
CA GLN A 694 69.36 4.35 -21.79
C GLN A 694 68.64 4.12 -20.46
N LYS A 695 69.43 4.34 -19.43
CA LYS A 695 69.08 4.56 -18.02
C LYS A 695 68.18 5.81 -17.91
N ALA A 696 66.98 5.67 -17.36
CA ALA A 696 66.22 6.79 -16.86
C ALA A 696 65.60 6.46 -15.48
N TYR A 697 65.87 7.34 -14.56
CA TYR A 697 65.22 7.40 -13.24
C TYR A 697 63.69 7.52 -13.41
N GLY A 698 62.93 6.64 -12.78
CA GLY A 698 61.48 6.71 -12.76
C GLY A 698 60.96 7.08 -11.36
N PRO A 699 59.93 7.89 -11.24
CA PRO A 699 59.43 8.35 -9.97
C PRO A 699 58.69 7.24 -9.20
N SER A 700 58.94 7.22 -7.91
CA SER A 700 58.26 6.39 -6.91
C SER A 700 56.80 6.85 -6.79
N PHE A 701 55.87 6.01 -7.24
CA PHE A 701 54.44 6.21 -6.92
C PHE A 701 54.19 5.77 -5.48
N ILE A 702 53.82 6.74 -4.64
CA ILE A 702 53.33 6.54 -3.29
C ILE A 702 51.91 6.03 -3.38
N TRP A 703 51.66 4.79 -2.93
CA TRP A 703 50.30 4.31 -2.68
C TRP A 703 49.82 4.86 -1.36
N VAL A 704 48.77 5.64 -1.38
CA VAL A 704 48.06 6.08 -0.18
C VAL A 704 47.39 4.84 0.42
N GLU A 705 47.96 4.33 1.51
CA GLU A 705 47.31 3.34 2.35
C GLU A 705 46.13 3.99 3.06
N MET A 706 44.96 3.46 2.85
CA MET A 706 43.74 3.90 3.52
C MET A 706 43.67 3.46 5.00
N TRP A 707 44.80 2.95 5.55
CA TRP A 707 44.97 2.62 6.99
C TRP A 707 46.43 2.80 7.40
N PRO A 708 46.73 3.60 8.44
CA PRO A 708 48.12 3.83 8.86
C PRO A 708 48.67 2.63 9.62
N THR A 709 49.72 2.02 9.11
CA THR A 709 50.61 1.17 9.91
C THR A 709 52.05 1.66 9.76
N HIS A 710 52.53 2.33 10.78
CA HIS A 710 53.96 2.57 10.95
C HIS A 710 54.67 1.25 11.25
N GLU A 711 55.59 0.85 10.39
CA GLU A 711 56.64 -0.13 10.73
C GLU A 711 58.00 0.50 10.56
N ILE A 712 58.71 0.58 11.68
CA ILE A 712 60.13 0.93 11.78
C ILE A 712 60.93 -0.37 11.55
N THR A 713 61.78 -0.39 10.53
CA THR A 713 62.72 -1.48 10.28
C THR A 713 64.03 -1.26 11.03
N PRO A 714 64.60 -2.24 11.72
CA PRO A 714 66.01 -2.24 12.01
C PRO A 714 66.81 -3.05 10.96
N LYS A 715 67.88 -2.43 10.50
CA LYS A 715 68.95 -3.07 9.71
C LYS A 715 69.63 -4.12 10.55
N LEU A 716 69.94 -5.25 9.97
CA LEU A 716 71.08 -6.06 10.43
C LEU A 716 71.83 -6.64 9.24
N THR A 717 73.11 -6.56 9.44
CA THR A 717 74.26 -6.79 8.59
C THR A 717 74.55 -8.27 8.32
N ASN A 718 75.01 -8.51 7.14
CA ASN A 718 75.94 -9.45 6.45
C ASN A 718 76.22 -10.87 6.94
N PRO A 719 76.64 -11.74 6.01
CA PRO A 719 76.48 -13.18 6.08
C PRO A 719 77.84 -13.89 6.48
N VAL A 720 77.74 -15.08 7.01
CA VAL A 720 78.86 -16.03 7.04
C VAL A 720 78.37 -17.35 6.40
N LEU A 721 79.15 -17.72 5.43
CA LEU A 721 79.17 -18.97 4.69
C LEU A 721 79.67 -20.06 5.63
N CYS A 722 79.10 -21.25 5.63
CA CYS A 722 79.85 -22.50 5.86
C CYS A 722 79.14 -23.71 5.29
N THR A 723 79.89 -24.46 4.61
CA THR A 723 79.73 -25.65 3.83
C THR A 723 79.51 -26.91 4.67
N ASP A 724 78.87 -27.89 4.05
CA ASP A 724 78.99 -29.38 4.05
C ASP A 724 79.43 -30.13 5.28
N SER A 725 78.69 -31.14 5.64
CA SER A 725 78.96 -32.57 5.43
C SER A 725 78.42 -33.47 6.54
N SER A 726 77.83 -34.57 6.08
CA SER A 726 77.87 -35.97 6.53
C SER A 726 77.36 -36.41 7.92
N GLU A 727 76.39 -37.33 7.79
CA GLU A 727 76.30 -38.62 8.48
C GLU A 727 76.83 -38.80 9.90
N ALA A 728 75.96 -39.26 10.80
CA ALA A 728 76.08 -40.58 11.42
C ALA A 728 75.08 -40.78 12.60
N SER A 729 74.38 -41.82 12.46
CA SER A 729 73.77 -42.74 13.40
C SER A 729 74.23 -42.72 14.89
N VAL A 730 73.26 -43.24 15.70
CA VAL A 730 73.46 -44.19 16.82
C VAL A 730 73.02 -43.70 18.21
N THR A 731 72.05 -44.45 18.71
CA THR A 731 71.75 -45.03 20.02
C THR A 731 71.31 -44.19 21.22
N THR A 732 70.10 -44.56 21.62
CA THR A 732 69.62 -44.95 22.95
C THR A 732 70.32 -44.39 24.19
N GLN A 733 69.55 -43.80 25.06
CA GLN A 733 69.38 -44.36 26.42
C GLN A 733 68.25 -43.69 27.19
N SER A 734 67.40 -44.56 27.69
CA SER A 734 66.38 -44.43 28.71
C SER A 734 66.97 -43.91 30.03
N THR A 735 66.30 -43.06 30.73
CA THR A 735 66.23 -43.12 32.20
C THR A 735 64.91 -42.52 32.70
N ARG A 736 64.20 -43.37 33.42
CA ARG A 736 63.04 -43.06 34.31
C ARG A 736 63.55 -42.20 35.48
N LEU A 737 62.65 -41.40 36.03
CA LEU A 737 62.26 -41.39 37.46
C LEU A 737 61.19 -40.34 37.69
N ASN A 738 59.94 -40.83 37.98
CA ASN A 738 59.27 -40.80 39.28
C ASN A 738 58.98 -39.39 39.87
N SER A 739 57.71 -39.03 39.84
CA SER A 739 56.65 -39.10 40.85
C SER A 739 56.67 -38.03 41.97
N TYR A 740 55.44 -37.74 42.32
CA TYR A 740 54.79 -37.02 43.45
C TYR A 740 54.39 -35.57 43.12
N THR A 741 53.20 -35.20 43.19
CA THR A 741 51.87 -35.48 43.78
C THR A 741 50.80 -34.84 42.92
#